data_0afad207090c64ad547907c921317f86
#
_entry.id   0afad207090c64ad547907c921317f86
#
_cell.length_a   1.000
_cell.length_b   1.000
_cell.length_c   1.000
_cell.angle_alpha   90.00
_cell.angle_beta   90.00
_cell.angle_gamma   90.00
#
_symmetry.space_group_name_H-M   'P 1'
#
loop_
_entity.id
_entity.type
_entity.pdbx_description
1 polymer ?
#
loop_
_entity_poly.entity_id
_entity_poly.type
_entity_poly.pdbx_seq_one_letter_code
_entity_poly.pdbx_strand_id
1 'polypeptide(L)'
;MDNMISGICRHAQRLGGYAISIMLLAAISEVDAASVTLNPSKDNTIYGNVGSGFEDNTCGSGNSLFSGMTKDRFFRRALLKFDIAGNIPAGATINSVSLTLQINRSVDDQDAVMTLHPISQDWGEGTVDCIADGEVGKGSPANTGDATWMSAKHQQTAWATPGGDFSAASASTSVPRTNNSTGTWDSVVAGNAALVADVQNWLDNPINNHGWILVGDESRTTGPEPKTARRFDSREGNPQPLLAVDFTPAVVSYACCFTNGNCSIADTATCTSQGGTPDTNTSTCSPNSCPQPSGACCNIDQTCSDNVARNTCQSAGGTFQGGNSTCSAVDCGLTPFVDALPIPGVLAPVAMRADGAPKYEVSMTQVQQQLHSELPLTDVWAYAGSYPGPTIEATRDQPIEVKYLNNLPAGTHYLDVDTCAHGPNYWDNSPRTVAHLHGGHVPARFDGQPEYDFLAGDFDIYEYPNKQLPATLWFHDHALGITRLNVYMGLAGYYIVRDSVENALPLPTGEFEIPLVIQDRQFNPDGSLFYPSTIQNQFLGDTALANGKVWPYLNVKQGKYRFRMLNGSQARVYDLRLENQSAPAQVIPFNLIGTDGGLIDAPLPLDTINMAPAERFDVVIDFSVFPAGTEIILRNDEVSSPALPNIMKFVVTANPGHTTALPTTLRPVAPILVSTAAGTRRFLLERVTEACAGNEWLVKSLDAAGNVIGQHWDDITEMPILGDTEIWQFENPSNMMHPMHVHLVMFQVLD
;
A
#
# COMPACT_ATOMS: atom_id res chain seq x y z
N MET A 1 7.08 -40.87 -29.41
CA MET A 1 6.60 -40.39 -28.10
C MET A 1 7.86 -40.34 -27.27
N ASP A 2 8.17 -39.25 -26.72
CA ASP A 2 9.47 -38.88 -26.12
C ASP A 2 10.40 -38.16 -27.09
N ASN A 3 10.17 -36.84 -27.22
CA ASN A 3 11.19 -35.84 -27.57
C ASN A 3 10.49 -34.52 -27.98
N MET A 4 9.85 -33.86 -27.05
CA MET A 4 9.43 -32.46 -27.19
C MET A 4 9.17 -31.83 -25.82
N ILE A 5 10.15 -31.92 -24.92
CA ILE A 5 10.26 -31.08 -23.74
C ILE A 5 11.75 -30.95 -23.42
N SER A 6 12.49 -30.15 -24.20
CA SER A 6 13.85 -29.72 -23.83
C SER A 6 14.29 -28.51 -24.65
N GLY A 7 13.56 -27.41 -24.56
CA GLY A 7 13.86 -26.16 -25.28
C GLY A 7 13.84 -24.88 -24.42
N ILE A 8 13.47 -24.96 -23.15
CA ILE A 8 13.41 -23.78 -22.29
C ILE A 8 14.24 -24.04 -21.02
N CYS A 9 15.55 -24.16 -21.17
CA CYS A 9 16.49 -24.11 -20.03
C CYS A 9 17.94 -24.14 -20.51
N ARG A 10 18.39 -23.13 -21.22
CA ARG A 10 19.84 -22.88 -21.42
C ARG A 10 20.14 -21.41 -21.71
N HIS A 11 19.96 -20.54 -20.73
CA HIS A 11 20.72 -19.27 -20.63
C HIS A 11 20.77 -18.71 -19.21
N ALA A 12 20.99 -19.57 -18.23
CA ALA A 12 21.29 -19.14 -16.86
C ALA A 12 22.43 -20.01 -16.30
N GLN A 13 23.61 -19.88 -16.88
CA GLN A 13 24.84 -20.33 -16.23
C GLN A 13 26.01 -19.54 -16.78
N ARG A 14 26.29 -18.42 -16.17
CA ARG A 14 27.63 -17.86 -15.87
C ARG A 14 27.44 -16.47 -15.25
N LEU A 15 27.31 -16.46 -13.96
CA LEU A 15 27.96 -15.49 -13.06
C LEU A 15 27.67 -16.02 -11.65
N GLY A 16 28.65 -16.66 -11.07
CA GLY A 16 28.64 -17.07 -9.68
C GLY A 16 28.73 -15.83 -8.78
N GLY A 17 27.96 -15.83 -7.71
CA GLY A 17 28.09 -14.82 -6.67
C GLY A 17 26.87 -14.79 -5.76
N TYR A 18 26.88 -15.61 -4.72
CA TYR A 18 26.18 -15.44 -3.43
C TYR A 18 24.71 -14.94 -3.48
N ALA A 19 23.79 -15.88 -3.54
CA ALA A 19 22.45 -15.66 -3.02
C ALA A 19 22.52 -15.63 -1.49
N ILE A 20 22.66 -14.44 -0.91
CA ILE A 20 22.32 -14.18 0.48
C ILE A 20 20.81 -14.02 0.50
N SER A 21 20.11 -15.10 0.90
CA SER A 21 18.73 -14.99 1.38
C SER A 21 18.75 -14.10 2.62
N ILE A 22 18.49 -12.82 2.44
CA ILE A 22 18.11 -11.93 3.53
C ILE A 22 16.67 -12.33 3.86
N MET A 23 16.49 -13.28 4.79
CA MET A 23 15.31 -13.31 5.61
C MET A 23 15.31 -11.97 6.36
N LEU A 24 14.45 -11.06 5.94
CA LEU A 24 14.02 -9.96 6.79
C LEU A 24 13.19 -10.60 7.92
N LEU A 25 13.87 -11.09 8.98
CA LEU A 25 13.26 -11.16 10.29
C LEU A 25 12.95 -9.70 10.63
N ALA A 26 11.67 -9.34 10.63
CA ALA A 26 11.23 -8.22 11.42
C ALA A 26 11.74 -8.50 12.85
N ALA A 27 12.81 -7.84 13.26
CA ALA A 27 13.22 -7.78 14.64
C ALA A 27 12.09 -7.00 15.34
N ILE A 28 11.12 -7.73 15.88
CA ILE A 28 10.35 -7.25 17.01
C ILE A 28 11.44 -7.04 18.06
N SER A 29 11.73 -5.80 18.42
CA SER A 29 12.56 -5.51 19.57
C SER A 29 11.78 -6.04 20.76
N GLU A 30 12.07 -7.26 21.20
CA GLU A 30 11.65 -7.74 22.50
C GLU A 30 12.28 -6.76 23.48
N VAL A 31 11.45 -6.03 24.20
CA VAL A 31 11.92 -5.27 25.35
C VAL A 31 12.38 -6.32 26.35
N ASP A 32 13.68 -6.38 26.64
CA ASP A 32 14.25 -7.34 27.56
C ASP A 32 13.52 -7.25 28.90
N ALA A 33 13.08 -8.40 29.41
CA ALA A 33 12.50 -8.47 30.74
C ALA A 33 13.54 -8.01 31.76
N ALA A 34 13.14 -7.09 32.62
CA ALA A 34 13.94 -6.58 33.71
C ALA A 34 13.51 -7.23 35.03
N SER A 35 14.41 -7.29 36.01
CA SER A 35 14.09 -7.79 37.34
C SER A 35 14.55 -6.82 38.40
N VAL A 36 13.80 -6.77 39.51
CA VAL A 36 14.18 -6.03 40.73
C VAL A 36 13.96 -6.90 41.95
N THR A 37 14.83 -6.74 42.95
CA THR A 37 14.69 -7.37 44.26
C THR A 37 14.51 -6.29 45.30
N LEU A 38 13.46 -6.38 46.12
CA LEU A 38 13.06 -5.37 47.08
C LEU A 38 13.05 -5.96 48.51
N ASN A 39 13.46 -5.16 49.48
CA ASN A 39 13.23 -5.43 50.89
C ASN A 39 11.94 -4.71 51.35
N PRO A 40 11.30 -5.15 52.44
CA PRO A 40 10.13 -4.48 52.96
C PRO A 40 10.40 -3.01 53.29
N SER A 41 9.48 -2.13 52.86
CA SER A 41 9.50 -0.72 53.26
C SER A 41 8.95 -0.52 54.67
N LYS A 42 8.10 -1.45 55.13
CA LYS A 42 7.68 -1.63 56.52
C LYS A 42 7.20 -3.05 56.77
N ASP A 43 7.35 -3.52 58.00
CA ASP A 43 6.78 -4.78 58.45
C ASP A 43 6.34 -4.71 59.94
N ASN A 44 5.55 -5.68 60.37
CA ASN A 44 5.10 -5.77 61.76
C ASN A 44 4.53 -7.18 62.06
N THR A 45 4.37 -7.50 63.30
CA THR A 45 3.59 -8.65 63.79
C THR A 45 2.47 -8.20 64.71
N ILE A 46 1.23 -8.63 64.42
CA ILE A 46 0.07 -8.43 65.27
C ILE A 46 -0.23 -9.72 66.05
N TYR A 47 -0.61 -9.57 67.31
CA TYR A 47 -0.65 -10.67 68.28
C TYR A 47 -2.01 -10.88 68.84
N GLY A 48 -2.42 -12.11 68.99
CA GLY A 48 -3.55 -12.53 69.78
C GLY A 48 -4.76 -12.94 68.98
N ASN A 49 -5.83 -13.10 69.66
CA ASN A 49 -7.20 -13.22 69.25
C ASN A 49 -8.02 -12.54 70.37
N VAL A 50 -9.26 -12.17 70.07
CA VAL A 50 -10.10 -11.45 71.02
C VAL A 50 -10.17 -12.21 72.37
N GLY A 51 -9.78 -11.56 73.47
CA GLY A 51 -9.71 -12.14 74.82
C GLY A 51 -8.41 -12.85 75.10
N SER A 52 -7.34 -12.71 74.32
CA SER A 52 -6.03 -13.30 74.53
C SER A 52 -5.20 -12.54 75.59
N GLY A 53 -5.53 -11.26 75.83
CA GLY A 53 -4.72 -10.34 76.64
C GLY A 53 -3.48 -9.80 75.94
N PHE A 54 -3.33 -10.05 74.64
CA PHE A 54 -2.23 -9.58 73.79
C PHE A 54 -2.75 -8.81 72.58
N GLU A 55 -4.02 -8.45 72.53
CA GLU A 55 -4.70 -7.82 71.37
C GLU A 55 -4.12 -6.45 71.01
N ASP A 56 -3.50 -5.77 71.96
CA ASP A 56 -2.86 -4.47 71.79
C ASP A 56 -1.32 -4.58 71.80
N ASN A 57 -0.75 -5.78 71.61
CA ASN A 57 0.69 -5.95 71.46
C ASN A 57 1.08 -5.87 69.93
N THR A 58 2.32 -5.46 69.71
CA THR A 58 2.95 -5.25 68.43
C THR A 58 4.45 -5.60 68.44
N CYS A 59 5.10 -5.67 67.28
CA CYS A 59 6.55 -5.80 67.13
C CYS A 59 6.98 -5.24 65.76
N GLY A 60 6.95 -3.92 65.59
CA GLY A 60 7.21 -3.26 64.34
C GLY A 60 8.68 -2.89 64.11
N SER A 61 9.56 -2.97 65.17
CA SER A 61 11.01 -2.76 64.97
C SER A 61 11.84 -3.90 65.48
N GLY A 62 11.23 -5.05 65.73
CA GLY A 62 11.94 -6.25 66.16
C GLY A 62 12.56 -7.04 65.02
N ASN A 63 13.67 -7.79 65.31
CA ASN A 63 14.36 -8.57 64.27
C ASN A 63 13.58 -9.77 63.70
N SER A 64 12.34 -9.97 64.15
CA SER A 64 11.56 -11.17 63.78
C SER A 64 10.10 -10.89 63.53
N LEU A 65 9.56 -11.56 62.52
CA LEU A 65 8.15 -11.66 62.20
C LEU A 65 7.58 -13.01 62.65
N PHE A 66 6.34 -13.04 63.08
CA PHE A 66 5.67 -14.27 63.47
C PHE A 66 4.37 -14.49 62.73
N SER A 67 4.14 -15.72 62.26
CA SER A 67 2.84 -16.10 61.69
C SER A 67 2.47 -17.53 62.08
N GLY A 68 1.17 -17.78 62.32
CA GLY A 68 0.60 -19.04 62.74
C GLY A 68 0.09 -19.05 64.14
N MET A 69 -0.21 -20.25 64.66
CA MET A 69 -0.83 -20.47 65.97
C MET A 69 0.17 -21.05 66.96
N THR A 70 0.23 -20.48 68.20
CA THR A 70 1.01 -21.02 69.26
C THR A 70 0.38 -22.26 69.92
N LYS A 71 1.13 -22.95 70.84
CA LYS A 71 0.58 -24.10 71.53
C LYS A 71 -0.65 -23.75 72.43
N ASP A 72 -0.73 -22.50 72.89
CA ASP A 72 -1.84 -21.98 73.68
C ASP A 72 -2.97 -21.41 72.84
N ARG A 73 -2.92 -21.67 71.50
CA ARG A 73 -3.90 -21.25 70.52
C ARG A 73 -4.01 -19.74 70.34
N PHE A 74 -2.94 -18.99 70.62
CA PHE A 74 -2.86 -17.57 70.28
C PHE A 74 -2.34 -17.40 68.84
N PHE A 75 -2.97 -16.52 68.05
CA PHE A 75 -2.62 -16.28 66.67
C PHE A 75 -1.53 -15.23 66.51
N ARG A 76 -0.78 -15.34 65.44
CA ARG A 76 0.24 -14.38 65.00
C ARG A 76 0.08 -14.17 63.52
N ARG A 77 0.07 -12.92 63.07
CA ARG A 77 0.01 -12.57 61.65
C ARG A 77 1.08 -11.54 61.38
N ALA A 78 1.90 -11.78 60.33
CA ALA A 78 2.93 -10.84 59.93
C ALA A 78 2.39 -9.92 58.83
N LEU A 79 2.69 -8.64 58.89
CA LEU A 79 2.37 -7.61 57.92
C LEU A 79 3.65 -7.23 57.16
N LEU A 80 3.60 -7.12 55.82
CA LEU A 80 4.75 -6.76 54.99
C LEU A 80 4.30 -5.83 53.89
N LYS A 81 5.03 -4.74 53.66
CA LYS A 81 4.81 -3.81 52.56
C LYS A 81 6.11 -3.54 51.81
N PHE A 82 6.06 -3.43 50.48
CA PHE A 82 7.18 -3.15 49.59
C PHE A 82 6.91 -1.91 48.77
N ASP A 83 7.94 -1.12 48.48
CA ASP A 83 7.81 0.05 47.61
C ASP A 83 7.91 -0.36 46.13
N ILE A 84 6.77 -0.67 45.51
CA ILE A 84 6.69 -1.13 44.15
C ILE A 84 6.90 0.05 43.20
N ALA A 85 6.10 1.10 43.31
CA ALA A 85 6.08 2.24 42.38
C ALA A 85 7.36 3.11 42.44
N GLY A 86 8.09 3.08 43.55
CA GLY A 86 9.39 3.76 43.66
C GLY A 86 10.54 3.02 42.98
N ASN A 87 10.37 1.74 42.62
CA ASN A 87 11.44 0.88 42.10
C ASN A 87 11.13 0.25 40.72
N ILE A 88 9.87 0.23 40.27
CA ILE A 88 9.45 -0.28 38.97
C ILE A 88 8.87 0.89 38.15
N PRO A 89 9.30 1.07 36.89
CA PRO A 89 8.81 2.15 36.06
C PRO A 89 7.29 2.09 35.82
N ALA A 90 6.61 3.22 35.89
CA ALA A 90 5.19 3.30 35.61
C ALA A 90 4.85 2.77 34.22
N GLY A 91 3.74 2.03 34.10
CA GLY A 91 3.30 1.41 32.84
C GLY A 91 4.03 0.10 32.50
N ALA A 92 4.95 -0.39 33.34
CA ALA A 92 5.55 -1.70 33.15
C ALA A 92 4.52 -2.82 33.38
N THR A 93 4.70 -3.94 32.70
CA THR A 93 3.89 -5.15 32.90
C THR A 93 4.63 -6.10 33.84
N ILE A 94 3.99 -6.52 34.93
CA ILE A 94 4.55 -7.48 35.87
C ILE A 94 4.41 -8.89 35.29
N ASN A 95 5.54 -9.60 35.20
CA ASN A 95 5.60 -10.94 34.60
C ASN A 95 5.57 -12.03 35.65
N SER A 96 6.36 -11.88 36.72
CA SER A 96 6.40 -12.82 37.84
C SER A 96 6.72 -12.13 39.15
N VAL A 97 6.29 -12.75 40.27
CA VAL A 97 6.48 -12.25 41.62
C VAL A 97 6.86 -13.43 42.53
N SER A 98 7.91 -13.28 43.32
CA SER A 98 8.33 -14.28 44.29
C SER A 98 8.74 -13.63 45.59
N LEU A 99 8.02 -13.92 46.70
CA LEU A 99 8.36 -13.49 48.05
C LEU A 99 9.05 -14.62 48.80
N THR A 100 10.21 -14.37 49.38
CA THR A 100 10.99 -15.33 50.20
C THR A 100 11.24 -14.80 51.60
N LEU A 101 10.91 -15.60 52.60
CA LEU A 101 11.12 -15.33 54.02
C LEU A 101 12.01 -16.43 54.62
N GLN A 102 13.04 -16.03 55.36
CA GLN A 102 13.92 -16.94 56.09
C GLN A 102 13.29 -17.35 57.41
N ILE A 103 13.17 -18.65 57.67
CA ILE A 103 12.70 -19.20 58.96
C ILE A 103 13.87 -19.27 59.91
N ASN A 104 13.87 -18.47 60.96
CA ASN A 104 14.92 -18.53 62.01
C ASN A 104 14.52 -19.39 63.20
N ARG A 105 13.22 -19.68 63.40
CA ARG A 105 12.73 -20.61 64.42
C ARG A 105 11.42 -21.25 64.05
N SER A 106 11.34 -22.57 64.19
CA SER A 106 10.11 -23.36 64.12
C SER A 106 10.01 -24.23 65.39
N VAL A 107 8.81 -24.34 65.90
CA VAL A 107 8.52 -25.17 67.12
C VAL A 107 7.55 -26.32 66.76
N ASP A 108 7.21 -26.45 65.54
CA ASP A 108 6.33 -27.50 65.02
C ASP A 108 7.13 -28.71 64.52
N ASP A 109 6.51 -29.87 64.50
CA ASP A 109 7.06 -31.11 63.97
C ASP A 109 6.56 -31.40 62.53
N GLN A 110 5.72 -30.55 61.95
CA GLN A 110 5.15 -30.63 60.59
C GLN A 110 5.26 -29.32 59.85
N ASP A 111 5.30 -29.41 58.55
CA ASP A 111 5.16 -28.24 57.67
C ASP A 111 3.78 -27.60 57.82
N ALA A 112 3.67 -26.29 57.69
CA ALA A 112 2.45 -25.54 57.87
C ALA A 112 2.11 -24.76 56.60
N VAL A 113 0.86 -24.87 56.17
CA VAL A 113 0.39 -24.02 55.04
C VAL A 113 0.24 -22.59 55.55
N MET A 114 0.82 -21.64 54.79
CA MET A 114 0.68 -20.23 55.05
C MET A 114 0.27 -19.47 53.83
N THR A 115 -0.61 -18.50 53.97
CA THR A 115 -1.24 -17.74 52.90
C THR A 115 -0.92 -16.27 52.97
N LEU A 116 -0.68 -15.65 51.82
CA LEU A 116 -0.55 -14.19 51.66
C LEU A 116 -1.86 -13.60 51.21
N HIS A 117 -2.31 -12.55 51.86
CA HIS A 117 -3.54 -11.84 51.54
C HIS A 117 -3.26 -10.34 51.43
N PRO A 118 -3.77 -9.66 50.37
CA PRO A 118 -3.60 -8.20 50.24
C PRO A 118 -4.43 -7.47 51.29
N ILE A 119 -3.79 -6.52 51.97
CA ILE A 119 -4.38 -5.70 53.03
C ILE A 119 -5.22 -4.57 52.39
N SER A 120 -6.40 -4.29 52.95
CA SER A 120 -7.36 -3.36 52.36
C SER A 120 -7.25 -1.91 52.87
N GLN A 121 -6.48 -1.67 53.92
CA GLN A 121 -6.26 -0.31 54.47
C GLN A 121 -4.84 -0.13 55.00
N ASP A 122 -4.40 1.13 55.08
CA ASP A 122 -3.05 1.45 55.58
C ASP A 122 -2.93 1.22 57.07
N TRP A 123 -1.76 0.71 57.45
CA TRP A 123 -1.44 0.30 58.82
C TRP A 123 -0.13 0.93 59.30
N GLY A 124 0.05 0.96 60.62
CA GLY A 124 1.25 1.49 61.24
C GLY A 124 2.29 0.40 61.53
N GLU A 125 3.52 0.62 61.09
CA GLU A 125 4.63 -0.28 61.43
C GLU A 125 4.94 -0.22 62.94
N GLY A 126 5.14 0.98 63.39
CA GLY A 126 5.48 1.23 64.80
C GLY A 126 6.96 1.19 65.08
N THR A 127 7.29 1.50 66.32
CA THR A 127 8.67 1.59 66.83
C THR A 127 8.93 0.66 68.01
N VAL A 128 8.00 -0.25 68.28
CA VAL A 128 8.10 -1.19 69.39
C VAL A 128 9.01 -2.31 68.98
N ASP A 129 10.08 -2.46 69.75
CA ASP A 129 11.02 -3.59 69.74
C ASP A 129 10.60 -4.62 70.80
N CYS A 130 10.29 -5.84 70.36
CA CYS A 130 9.90 -6.91 71.28
C CYS A 130 11.09 -7.79 71.79
N ILE A 131 12.34 -7.36 71.55
CA ILE A 131 13.55 -8.07 72.01
C ILE A 131 13.65 -8.09 73.53
N ALA A 132 13.15 -7.04 74.24
CA ALA A 132 13.17 -6.94 75.66
C ALA A 132 12.50 -8.12 76.41
N ASP A 133 11.53 -8.77 75.75
CA ASP A 133 10.82 -9.96 76.30
C ASP A 133 11.41 -11.29 75.82
N GLY A 134 12.64 -11.27 75.23
CA GLY A 134 13.32 -12.46 74.72
C GLY A 134 12.73 -13.08 73.49
N GLU A 135 12.06 -12.28 72.68
CA GLU A 135 11.40 -12.71 71.43
C GLU A 135 10.53 -13.96 71.58
N VAL A 136 9.81 -14.08 72.68
CA VAL A 136 8.96 -15.25 72.96
C VAL A 136 7.65 -15.29 72.17
N GLY A 137 7.48 -14.37 71.21
CA GLY A 137 6.32 -14.36 70.27
C GLY A 137 5.02 -13.86 70.93
N LYS A 138 5.10 -12.96 71.92
CA LYS A 138 3.98 -12.30 72.58
C LYS A 138 3.85 -10.82 72.20
N GLY A 139 4.91 -10.24 71.65
CA GLY A 139 5.02 -8.80 71.37
C GLY A 139 5.09 -7.97 72.63
N SER A 140 5.12 -6.66 72.44
CA SER A 140 5.11 -5.68 73.54
C SER A 140 3.95 -4.71 73.35
N PRO A 141 3.47 -4.02 74.42
CA PRO A 141 2.37 -3.05 74.29
C PRO A 141 2.64 -2.00 73.23
N ALA A 142 1.64 -1.77 72.37
CA ALA A 142 1.72 -0.85 71.25
C ALA A 142 1.76 0.62 71.61
N ASN A 143 2.51 1.42 70.87
CA ASN A 143 2.42 2.87 70.89
C ASN A 143 1.27 3.36 70.05
N THR A 144 0.85 4.62 70.18
CA THR A 144 -0.13 5.24 69.36
C THR A 144 0.32 5.21 67.87
N GLY A 145 -0.50 4.64 67.01
CA GLY A 145 -0.22 4.51 65.59
C GLY A 145 0.32 3.16 65.13
N ASP A 146 0.75 2.26 66.04
CA ASP A 146 1.23 0.92 65.69
C ASP A 146 0.09 -0.01 65.30
N ALA A 147 0.32 -0.97 64.39
CA ALA A 147 -0.64 -2.01 64.10
C ALA A 147 -0.72 -3.05 65.22
N THR A 148 -1.93 -3.41 65.60
CA THR A 148 -2.23 -4.41 66.62
C THR A 148 -3.30 -5.38 66.12
N TRP A 149 -3.67 -6.40 66.88
CA TRP A 149 -4.76 -7.27 66.53
C TRP A 149 -6.11 -6.54 66.37
N MET A 150 -6.32 -5.47 67.16
CA MET A 150 -7.55 -4.69 67.20
C MET A 150 -7.53 -3.49 66.26
N SER A 151 -6.36 -3.00 65.89
CA SER A 151 -6.22 -1.71 65.22
C SER A 151 -5.21 -1.74 64.10
N ALA A 152 -5.56 -1.13 62.96
CA ALA A 152 -4.62 -0.82 61.87
C ALA A 152 -3.60 0.23 62.33
N LYS A 153 -4.05 1.17 63.17
CA LYS A 153 -3.21 2.16 63.83
C LYS A 153 -3.76 2.33 65.28
N HIS A 154 -3.04 1.82 66.22
CA HIS A 154 -3.48 1.80 67.64
C HIS A 154 -3.90 3.19 68.10
N GLN A 155 -5.05 3.29 68.79
CA GLN A 155 -5.68 4.54 69.26
C GLN A 155 -6.07 5.54 68.13
N GLN A 156 -5.96 5.18 66.86
CA GLN A 156 -6.29 6.03 65.74
C GLN A 156 -7.32 5.39 64.81
N THR A 157 -7.08 4.19 64.27
CA THR A 157 -7.92 3.51 63.30
C THR A 157 -8.03 2.03 63.63
N ALA A 158 -9.20 1.55 63.93
CA ALA A 158 -9.48 0.14 64.15
C ALA A 158 -9.54 -0.63 62.82
N TRP A 159 -9.21 -1.93 62.86
CA TRP A 159 -9.64 -2.85 61.82
C TRP A 159 -11.15 -3.00 61.87
N ALA A 160 -11.79 -3.18 60.71
CA ALA A 160 -13.20 -3.56 60.67
C ALA A 160 -13.42 -4.95 61.24
N THR A 161 -12.43 -5.81 61.06
CA THR A 161 -12.39 -7.15 61.65
C THR A 161 -11.10 -7.33 62.49
N PRO A 162 -11.18 -7.65 63.79
CA PRO A 162 -9.98 -7.91 64.59
C PRO A 162 -9.09 -8.95 63.93
N GLY A 163 -7.77 -8.63 63.87
CA GLY A 163 -6.78 -9.48 63.21
C GLY A 163 -6.42 -9.09 61.80
N GLY A 164 -6.98 -7.93 61.30
CA GLY A 164 -6.65 -7.33 60.01
C GLY A 164 -7.77 -7.40 58.99
N ASP A 165 -7.89 -6.33 58.20
CA ASP A 165 -8.79 -6.29 57.06
C ASP A 165 -8.04 -6.64 55.78
N PHE A 166 -8.39 -7.77 55.14
CA PHE A 166 -7.69 -8.28 53.98
C PHE A 166 -8.63 -9.05 53.03
N SER A 167 -8.22 -9.18 51.79
CA SER A 167 -8.95 -9.88 50.77
C SER A 167 -8.68 -11.40 50.74
N ALA A 168 -9.19 -12.12 49.75
CA ALA A 168 -8.88 -13.52 49.51
C ALA A 168 -7.35 -13.71 49.32
N ALA A 169 -6.88 -14.93 49.61
CA ALA A 169 -5.47 -15.25 49.47
C ALA A 169 -4.98 -15.12 48.03
N SER A 170 -3.88 -14.41 47.86
CA SER A 170 -3.19 -14.27 46.55
C SER A 170 -2.20 -15.41 46.32
N ALA A 171 -1.66 -15.99 47.40
CA ALA A 171 -0.75 -17.11 47.32
C ALA A 171 -0.80 -17.99 48.56
N SER A 172 -0.41 -19.25 48.41
CA SER A 172 -0.29 -20.25 49.44
C SER A 172 0.97 -21.07 49.22
N THR A 173 1.68 -21.36 50.33
CA THR A 173 2.82 -22.28 50.29
C THR A 173 2.87 -23.14 51.55
N SER A 174 3.49 -24.33 51.41
CA SER A 174 3.82 -25.17 52.57
C SER A 174 5.17 -24.71 53.12
N VAL A 175 5.12 -24.06 54.27
CA VAL A 175 6.31 -23.53 54.96
C VAL A 175 6.99 -24.61 55.79
N PRO A 176 8.27 -24.92 55.53
CA PRO A 176 9.00 -25.98 56.23
C PRO A 176 9.06 -25.83 57.75
N ARG A 177 9.16 -26.97 58.39
CA ARG A 177 9.38 -27.04 59.87
C ARG A 177 10.82 -26.79 60.29
N THR A 178 11.76 -26.73 59.39
CA THR A 178 13.20 -26.70 59.66
C THR A 178 13.69 -25.27 59.86
N ASN A 179 14.44 -25.03 60.93
CA ASN A 179 15.13 -23.76 61.13
C ASN A 179 16.17 -23.53 60.02
N ASN A 180 16.44 -22.28 59.66
CA ASN A 180 17.35 -21.86 58.62
C ASN A 180 16.93 -22.37 57.23
N SER A 181 15.64 -22.70 57.00
CA SER A 181 15.01 -22.92 55.73
C SER A 181 14.19 -21.70 55.32
N THR A 182 13.66 -21.71 54.11
CA THR A 182 12.86 -20.59 53.55
C THR A 182 11.42 -21.00 53.28
N GLY A 183 10.51 -20.06 53.47
CA GLY A 183 9.16 -20.09 52.87
C GLY A 183 9.14 -19.21 51.66
N THR A 184 8.70 -19.74 50.51
CA THR A 184 8.61 -19.00 49.24
C THR A 184 7.21 -19.05 48.68
N TRP A 185 6.64 -17.88 48.39
CA TRP A 185 5.38 -17.69 47.69
C TRP A 185 5.71 -17.19 46.29
N ASP A 186 5.55 -18.05 45.30
CA ASP A 186 5.98 -17.78 43.92
C ASP A 186 4.77 -17.84 43.00
N SER A 187 4.60 -16.83 42.16
CA SER A 187 3.49 -16.66 41.22
C SER A 187 3.45 -17.74 40.13
N VAL A 188 4.59 -18.40 39.83
CA VAL A 188 4.66 -19.49 38.84
C VAL A 188 4.09 -20.80 39.39
N VAL A 189 3.88 -20.90 40.70
CA VAL A 189 3.24 -22.05 41.30
C VAL A 189 1.73 -21.99 41.13
N ALA A 190 1.12 -23.09 40.73
CA ALA A 190 -0.31 -23.19 40.52
C ALA A 190 -1.11 -22.74 41.77
N GLY A 191 -2.02 -21.79 41.59
CA GLY A 191 -2.84 -21.18 42.63
C GLY A 191 -2.29 -19.85 43.18
N ASN A 192 -1.07 -19.44 42.81
CA ASN A 192 -0.41 -18.22 43.31
C ASN A 192 -0.37 -17.08 42.29
N ALA A 193 -1.03 -17.22 41.12
CA ALA A 193 -1.00 -16.24 40.02
C ALA A 193 -1.55 -14.86 40.47
N ALA A 194 -2.37 -14.77 41.50
CA ALA A 194 -2.89 -13.51 42.02
C ALA A 194 -1.84 -12.57 42.59
N LEU A 195 -0.62 -13.06 42.96
CA LEU A 195 0.50 -12.23 43.36
C LEU A 195 0.87 -11.20 42.29
N VAL A 196 0.87 -11.62 41.00
CA VAL A 196 1.14 -10.73 39.86
C VAL A 196 0.11 -9.60 39.80
N ALA A 197 -1.17 -9.93 39.98
CA ALA A 197 -2.26 -8.95 39.97
C ALA A 197 -2.16 -7.93 41.12
N ASP A 198 -1.75 -8.39 42.31
CA ASP A 198 -1.53 -7.49 43.45
C ASP A 198 -0.42 -6.48 43.15
N VAL A 199 0.75 -6.95 42.71
CA VAL A 199 1.90 -6.09 42.43
C VAL A 199 1.62 -5.18 41.25
N GLN A 200 0.92 -5.65 40.19
CA GLN A 200 0.49 -4.82 39.07
C GLN A 200 -0.46 -3.71 39.55
N ASN A 201 -1.46 -4.05 40.37
CA ASN A 201 -2.37 -3.05 40.93
C ASN A 201 -1.64 -2.01 41.79
N TRP A 202 -0.62 -2.41 42.54
CA TRP A 202 0.18 -1.48 43.36
C TRP A 202 1.14 -0.61 42.54
N LEU A 203 1.56 -1.09 41.37
CA LEU A 203 2.28 -0.28 40.40
C LEU A 203 1.37 0.76 39.74
N ASP A 204 0.19 0.32 39.27
CA ASP A 204 -0.73 1.17 38.52
C ASP A 204 -1.48 2.15 39.46
N ASN A 205 -1.71 1.76 40.73
CA ASN A 205 -2.43 2.53 41.74
C ASN A 205 -1.66 2.51 43.07
N PRO A 206 -0.59 3.27 43.21
CA PRO A 206 0.30 3.20 44.40
C PRO A 206 -0.40 3.48 45.74
N ILE A 207 -1.52 4.23 45.73
CA ILE A 207 -2.31 4.52 46.94
C ILE A 207 -2.96 3.25 47.50
N ASN A 208 -3.19 2.22 46.67
CA ASN A 208 -3.77 0.94 47.09
C ASN A 208 -2.73 -0.05 47.63
N ASN A 209 -1.45 0.30 47.59
CA ASN A 209 -0.40 -0.54 48.14
C ASN A 209 -0.38 -0.48 49.66
N HIS A 210 -1.06 -1.42 50.26
CA HIS A 210 -1.02 -1.63 51.73
C HIS A 210 -0.22 -2.87 52.11
N GLY A 211 0.34 -3.61 51.11
CA GLY A 211 1.13 -4.83 51.29
C GLY A 211 0.28 -6.06 51.56
N TRP A 212 0.93 -7.09 52.06
CA TRP A 212 0.31 -8.38 52.41
C TRP A 212 0.32 -8.62 53.91
N ILE A 213 -0.71 -9.37 54.37
CA ILE A 213 -0.70 -10.05 55.67
C ILE A 213 -0.45 -11.55 55.42
N LEU A 214 0.52 -12.09 56.16
CA LEU A 214 0.85 -13.53 56.19
C LEU A 214 0.06 -14.21 57.30
N VAL A 215 -0.87 -15.11 56.87
CA VAL A 215 -1.71 -15.87 57.79
C VAL A 215 -1.27 -17.34 57.76
N GLY A 216 -0.87 -17.85 58.89
CA GLY A 216 -0.54 -19.27 59.05
C GLY A 216 -1.77 -20.15 59.28
N ASP A 217 -1.55 -21.44 59.42
CA ASP A 217 -2.62 -22.39 59.72
C ASP A 217 -3.19 -22.17 61.13
N GLU A 218 -4.29 -21.42 61.21
CA GLU A 218 -5.01 -21.12 62.46
C GLU A 218 -6.13 -22.15 62.76
N SER A 219 -6.34 -23.14 61.89
CA SER A 219 -7.42 -24.10 61.95
C SER A 219 -7.04 -25.46 62.53
N ARG A 220 -5.77 -25.73 62.72
CA ARG A 220 -5.28 -27.03 63.20
C ARG A 220 -5.80 -27.33 64.62
N THR A 221 -6.75 -28.24 64.72
CA THR A 221 -7.41 -28.60 65.97
C THR A 221 -7.00 -29.99 66.51
N THR A 222 -6.28 -30.78 65.73
CA THR A 222 -5.91 -32.18 66.02
C THR A 222 -4.39 -32.32 66.25
N GLY A 223 -4.00 -33.16 67.18
CA GLY A 223 -2.60 -33.45 67.58
C GLY A 223 -2.33 -33.10 69.05
N PRO A 224 -1.25 -33.67 69.64
CA PRO A 224 -0.96 -33.47 71.04
C PRO A 224 -0.55 -32.01 71.37
N GLU A 225 -0.09 -31.22 70.41
CA GLU A 225 0.19 -29.80 70.54
C GLU A 225 -0.14 -29.07 69.16
N PRO A 226 -1.28 -28.34 69.03
CA PRO A 226 -1.63 -27.65 67.79
C PRO A 226 -0.77 -26.38 67.65
N LYS A 227 0.51 -26.52 67.23
CA LYS A 227 1.42 -25.41 67.00
C LYS A 227 1.66 -25.31 65.47
N THR A 228 1.47 -24.16 64.89
CA THR A 228 1.78 -23.88 63.48
C THR A 228 2.69 -22.68 63.31
N ALA A 229 2.97 -21.97 64.41
CA ALA A 229 3.73 -20.73 64.37
C ALA A 229 5.16 -20.91 63.82
N ARG A 230 5.54 -20.02 62.94
CA ARG A 230 6.90 -19.81 62.45
C ARG A 230 7.38 -18.42 62.82
N ARG A 231 8.68 -18.35 63.12
CA ARG A 231 9.38 -17.09 63.25
C ARG A 231 10.27 -16.88 62.04
N PHE A 232 10.11 -15.77 61.37
CA PHE A 232 10.88 -15.36 60.22
C PHE A 232 11.76 -14.17 60.61
N ASP A 233 12.83 -13.93 59.83
CA ASP A 233 13.57 -12.70 59.95
C ASP A 233 12.73 -11.55 59.41
N SER A 234 12.78 -10.38 60.08
CA SER A 234 12.09 -9.15 59.71
C SER A 234 12.97 -8.27 58.83
N ARG A 235 12.50 -7.08 58.54
CA ARG A 235 13.24 -6.00 57.88
C ARG A 235 14.52 -5.61 58.66
N GLU A 236 14.51 -5.70 59.96
CA GLU A 236 15.65 -5.48 60.88
C GLU A 236 16.52 -6.74 61.10
N GLY A 237 16.00 -7.89 60.59
CA GLY A 237 16.72 -9.19 60.67
C GLY A 237 17.76 -9.38 59.57
N ASN A 238 18.44 -10.53 59.63
CA ASN A 238 19.43 -10.91 58.60
C ASN A 238 19.40 -12.42 58.36
N PRO A 239 19.01 -12.88 57.14
CA PRO A 239 18.66 -12.08 55.94
C PRO A 239 17.26 -11.47 56.04
N GLN A 240 17.10 -10.30 55.42
CA GLN A 240 15.79 -9.64 55.31
C GLN A 240 14.84 -10.39 54.36
N PRO A 241 13.50 -10.22 54.47
CA PRO A 241 12.57 -10.67 53.47
C PRO A 241 12.90 -10.10 52.09
N LEU A 242 12.78 -10.94 51.05
CA LEU A 242 13.10 -10.57 49.68
C LEU A 242 11.88 -10.73 48.76
N LEU A 243 11.51 -9.67 48.08
CA LEU A 243 10.51 -9.69 47.00
C LEU A 243 11.21 -9.53 45.65
N ALA A 244 11.27 -10.59 44.88
CA ALA A 244 11.74 -10.55 43.48
C ALA A 244 10.56 -10.32 42.54
N VAL A 245 10.71 -9.37 41.63
CA VAL A 245 9.69 -9.03 40.62
C VAL A 245 10.35 -8.95 39.26
N ASP A 246 9.89 -9.75 38.30
CA ASP A 246 10.25 -9.64 36.94
C ASP A 246 9.17 -8.84 36.19
N PHE A 247 9.59 -7.91 35.37
CA PHE A 247 8.67 -7.02 34.63
C PHE A 247 9.21 -6.67 33.27
N THR A 248 8.29 -6.30 32.36
CA THR A 248 8.60 -5.74 31.05
C THR A 248 8.34 -4.23 31.10
N PRO A 249 9.38 -3.38 30.92
CA PRO A 249 9.18 -1.93 30.91
C PRO A 249 8.21 -1.48 29.81
N ALA A 250 7.48 -0.39 30.00
CA ALA A 250 6.65 0.21 28.99
C ALA A 250 7.53 0.76 27.84
N VAL A 251 7.11 0.51 26.58
CA VAL A 251 7.76 1.09 25.40
C VAL A 251 7.34 2.56 25.31
N VAL A 252 8.29 3.46 25.51
CA VAL A 252 8.07 4.89 25.31
C VAL A 252 8.39 5.23 23.88
N SER A 253 7.39 5.70 23.14
CA SER A 253 7.55 6.14 21.75
C SER A 253 7.69 7.66 21.68
N TYR A 254 8.60 8.10 20.82
CA TYR A 254 8.93 9.51 20.56
C TYR A 254 8.75 9.85 19.09
N ALA A 255 8.77 11.14 18.76
CA ALA A 255 8.88 11.55 17.38
C ALA A 255 10.24 11.13 16.82
N CYS A 256 10.24 10.37 15.74
CA CYS A 256 11.42 9.91 15.03
C CYS A 256 11.63 10.78 13.79
N CYS A 257 12.72 11.53 13.78
CA CYS A 257 13.03 12.50 12.74
C CYS A 257 14.00 11.91 11.73
N PHE A 258 13.62 11.96 10.46
CA PHE A 258 14.46 11.53 9.34
C PHE A 258 15.13 12.72 8.65
N THR A 259 16.26 12.48 8.00
CA THR A 259 17.03 13.51 7.27
C THR A 259 16.25 14.18 6.13
N ASN A 260 15.23 13.50 5.61
CA ASN A 260 14.31 14.05 4.60
C ASN A 260 13.20 14.93 5.21
N GLY A 261 13.19 15.16 6.53
CA GLY A 261 12.18 15.94 7.24
C GLY A 261 10.89 15.18 7.57
N ASN A 262 10.81 13.89 7.27
CA ASN A 262 9.69 13.06 7.69
C ASN A 262 9.73 12.82 9.20
N CYS A 263 8.55 12.59 9.79
CA CYS A 263 8.37 12.22 11.18
C CYS A 263 7.54 10.93 11.27
N SER A 264 7.96 10.01 12.12
CA SER A 264 7.15 8.86 12.53
C SER A 264 7.17 8.74 14.05
N ILE A 265 6.27 7.97 14.62
CA ILE A 265 6.27 7.69 16.06
C ILE A 265 6.90 6.31 16.26
N ALA A 266 8.00 6.26 17.01
CA ALA A 266 8.72 5.02 17.29
C ALA A 266 9.45 5.10 18.63
N ASP A 267 9.79 3.96 19.21
CA ASP A 267 10.77 3.91 20.30
C ASP A 267 12.18 4.26 19.79
N THR A 268 13.07 4.57 20.71
CA THR A 268 14.43 5.02 20.39
C THR A 268 15.21 4.01 19.54
N ALA A 269 15.08 2.72 19.83
CA ALA A 269 15.82 1.67 19.13
C ALA A 269 15.28 1.48 17.71
N THR A 270 13.97 1.39 17.56
CA THR A 270 13.27 1.31 16.26
C THR A 270 13.57 2.54 15.40
N CYS A 271 13.49 3.76 15.96
CA CYS A 271 13.82 4.99 15.28
C CYS A 271 15.26 4.96 14.72
N THR A 272 16.22 4.60 15.55
CA THR A 272 17.64 4.55 15.17
C THR A 272 17.92 3.48 14.12
N SER A 273 17.29 2.31 14.26
CA SER A 273 17.44 1.21 13.27
C SER A 273 16.89 1.57 11.89
N GLN A 274 15.89 2.44 11.83
CA GLN A 274 15.32 2.98 10.60
C GLN A 274 16.09 4.19 10.03
N GLY A 275 17.22 4.56 10.67
CA GLY A 275 18.04 5.70 10.25
C GLY A 275 17.49 7.06 10.65
N GLY A 276 16.55 7.10 11.59
CA GLY A 276 16.00 8.33 12.16
C GLY A 276 16.75 8.76 13.42
N THR A 277 16.48 9.97 13.89
CA THR A 277 16.94 10.53 15.16
C THR A 277 15.75 10.75 16.08
N PRO A 278 15.70 10.12 17.27
CA PRO A 278 14.60 10.31 18.22
C PRO A 278 14.60 11.74 18.79
N ASP A 279 13.46 12.42 18.74
CA ASP A 279 13.21 13.65 19.50
C ASP A 279 12.50 13.29 20.80
N THR A 280 13.28 13.13 21.87
CA THR A 280 12.79 12.73 23.18
C THR A 280 11.93 13.79 23.89
N ASN A 281 11.80 14.99 23.31
CA ASN A 281 10.98 16.08 23.86
C ASN A 281 9.52 16.02 23.41
N THR A 282 9.20 15.20 22.40
CA THR A 282 7.84 15.07 21.88
C THR A 282 7.51 13.63 21.49
N SER A 283 6.27 13.22 21.75
CA SER A 283 5.70 11.93 21.36
C SER A 283 4.70 12.04 20.20
N THR A 284 4.69 13.17 19.49
CA THR A 284 3.74 13.40 18.40
C THR A 284 4.45 13.98 17.18
N CYS A 285 3.96 13.64 15.97
CA CYS A 285 4.39 14.22 14.70
C CYS A 285 3.45 15.33 14.19
N SER A 286 2.52 15.80 15.01
CA SER A 286 1.59 16.88 14.63
C SER A 286 1.52 17.94 15.73
N PRO A 287 2.06 19.18 15.48
CA PRO A 287 2.80 19.57 14.28
C PRO A 287 4.15 18.84 14.15
N ASN A 288 4.66 18.70 12.93
CA ASN A 288 5.95 18.04 12.70
C ASN A 288 7.09 18.90 13.26
N SER A 289 7.71 18.43 14.35
CA SER A 289 8.82 19.11 15.04
C SER A 289 10.20 18.81 14.44
N CYS A 290 10.28 17.86 13.49
CA CYS A 290 11.55 17.46 12.91
C CYS A 290 12.18 18.55 12.06
N PRO A 291 13.54 18.69 12.09
CA PRO A 291 14.25 19.60 11.22
C PRO A 291 13.90 19.37 9.74
N GLN A 292 13.48 20.43 9.05
CA GLN A 292 13.11 20.35 7.64
C GLN A 292 14.30 20.67 6.76
N PRO A 293 14.68 19.80 5.80
CA PRO A 293 15.73 20.12 4.85
C PRO A 293 15.34 21.34 4.01
N SER A 294 16.29 22.21 3.70
CA SER A 294 16.10 23.32 2.79
C SER A 294 16.71 23.02 1.42
N GLY A 295 16.04 23.47 0.35
CA GLY A 295 16.45 23.26 -1.04
C GLY A 295 15.59 24.09 -2.00
N ALA A 296 15.65 23.75 -3.29
CA ALA A 296 14.81 24.37 -4.29
C ALA A 296 13.34 23.99 -4.07
N CYS A 297 12.47 24.98 -4.14
CA CYS A 297 11.02 24.83 -4.13
C CYS A 297 10.45 25.27 -5.47
N CYS A 298 9.80 24.36 -6.17
CA CYS A 298 9.00 24.70 -7.34
C CYS A 298 7.65 25.22 -6.88
N ASN A 299 7.39 26.48 -7.05
CA ASN A 299 6.12 27.12 -6.69
C ASN A 299 5.00 26.73 -7.65
N ILE A 300 3.74 26.96 -7.27
CA ILE A 300 2.55 26.67 -8.10
C ILE A 300 2.62 27.39 -9.46
N ASP A 301 3.24 28.56 -9.51
CA ASP A 301 3.41 29.36 -10.72
C ASP A 301 4.65 28.96 -11.57
N GLN A 302 5.19 27.75 -11.32
CA GLN A 302 6.39 27.20 -11.96
C GLN A 302 7.68 28.01 -11.71
N THR A 303 7.63 29.04 -10.92
CA THR A 303 8.84 29.72 -10.47
C THR A 303 9.59 28.88 -9.45
N CYS A 304 10.90 29.01 -9.41
CA CYS A 304 11.71 28.30 -8.44
C CYS A 304 12.24 29.25 -7.37
N SER A 305 12.17 28.82 -6.11
CA SER A 305 12.73 29.52 -4.96
C SER A 305 13.80 28.67 -4.30
N ASP A 306 15.00 29.21 -4.16
CA ASP A 306 16.12 28.52 -3.51
C ASP A 306 16.05 28.57 -1.98
N ASN A 307 16.65 27.56 -1.34
CA ASN A 307 16.84 27.48 0.11
C ASN A 307 15.52 27.58 0.92
N VAL A 308 14.44 27.05 0.38
CA VAL A 308 13.15 26.99 1.05
C VAL A 308 13.07 25.70 1.86
N ALA A 309 12.62 25.78 3.13
CA ALA A 309 12.38 24.59 3.93
C ALA A 309 11.25 23.76 3.33
N ARG A 310 11.37 22.42 3.37
CA ARG A 310 10.43 21.49 2.77
C ARG A 310 8.97 21.74 3.19
N ASN A 311 8.72 21.90 4.49
CA ASN A 311 7.38 22.17 5.01
C ASN A 311 6.82 23.52 4.55
N THR A 312 7.69 24.54 4.42
CA THR A 312 7.30 25.86 3.91
C THR A 312 6.92 25.79 2.43
N CYS A 313 7.70 25.06 1.63
CA CYS A 313 7.41 24.80 0.22
C CYS A 313 6.07 24.10 0.04
N GLN A 314 5.86 23.01 0.77
CA GLN A 314 4.62 22.19 0.69
C GLN A 314 3.39 22.95 1.22
N SER A 315 3.52 23.73 2.29
CA SER A 315 2.40 24.54 2.82
C SER A 315 2.01 25.69 1.88
N ALA A 316 2.93 26.15 1.04
CA ALA A 316 2.65 27.11 -0.03
C ALA A 316 2.09 26.44 -1.31
N GLY A 317 1.88 25.12 -1.30
CA GLY A 317 1.41 24.36 -2.46
C GLY A 317 2.52 24.02 -3.47
N GLY A 318 3.78 24.32 -3.16
CA GLY A 318 4.92 24.03 -4.04
C GLY A 318 5.45 22.61 -3.90
N THR A 319 6.27 22.19 -4.86
CA THR A 319 6.96 20.89 -4.88
C THR A 319 8.40 21.04 -4.44
N PHE A 320 8.76 20.42 -3.32
CA PHE A 320 10.13 20.44 -2.78
C PHE A 320 11.04 19.48 -3.54
N GLN A 321 12.14 19.97 -4.07
CA GLN A 321 13.05 19.26 -4.97
C GLN A 321 14.22 18.55 -4.28
N GLY A 322 14.16 18.41 -2.96
CA GLY A 322 15.18 17.73 -2.16
C GLY A 322 16.11 18.69 -1.39
N GLY A 323 16.74 18.17 -0.32
CA GLY A 323 17.68 18.94 0.48
C GLY A 323 18.91 19.36 -0.32
N ASN A 324 19.35 20.61 -0.16
CA ASN A 324 20.50 21.22 -0.86
C ASN A 324 20.36 21.30 -2.39
N SER A 325 19.17 21.05 -2.97
CA SER A 325 18.91 21.35 -4.38
C SER A 325 18.90 22.89 -4.62
N THR A 326 19.21 23.30 -5.83
CA THR A 326 19.19 24.71 -6.25
C THR A 326 18.34 24.84 -7.52
N CYS A 327 17.71 26.00 -7.68
CA CYS A 327 16.91 26.31 -8.87
C CYS A 327 17.69 26.23 -10.19
N SER A 328 19.01 26.41 -10.13
CA SER A 328 19.88 26.28 -11.31
C SER A 328 20.05 24.80 -11.78
N ALA A 329 19.69 23.85 -10.93
CA ALA A 329 19.85 22.41 -11.19
C ALA A 329 18.50 21.65 -11.24
N VAL A 330 17.38 22.39 -11.12
CA VAL A 330 16.03 21.82 -11.02
C VAL A 330 15.14 22.44 -12.09
N ASP A 331 14.45 21.63 -12.82
CA ASP A 331 13.34 22.03 -13.68
C ASP A 331 12.04 21.93 -12.89
N CYS A 332 11.35 23.05 -12.70
CA CYS A 332 10.06 23.12 -12.02
C CYS A 332 8.91 22.86 -13.00
N GLY A 333 8.93 21.71 -13.67
CA GLY A 333 7.85 21.29 -14.55
C GLY A 333 6.46 21.24 -13.87
N LEU A 334 5.45 20.89 -14.65
CA LEU A 334 4.04 20.84 -14.20
C LEU A 334 3.85 19.95 -12.97
N THR A 335 2.96 20.36 -12.06
CA THR A 335 2.61 19.57 -10.85
C THR A 335 1.76 18.36 -11.23
N PRO A 336 2.21 17.12 -11.02
CA PRO A 336 1.43 15.94 -11.40
C PRO A 336 0.22 15.72 -10.51
N PHE A 337 -0.85 15.16 -11.10
CA PHE A 337 -2.05 14.68 -10.40
C PHE A 337 -2.92 15.75 -9.75
N VAL A 338 -2.95 16.95 -10.33
CA VAL A 338 -3.81 18.06 -9.86
C VAL A 338 -5.15 18.12 -10.60
N ASP A 339 -5.21 17.63 -11.84
CA ASP A 339 -6.41 17.63 -12.66
C ASP A 339 -7.11 16.26 -12.64
N ALA A 340 -8.46 16.27 -12.67
CA ALA A 340 -9.23 15.04 -12.76
C ALA A 340 -9.18 14.47 -14.18
N LEU A 341 -9.16 13.12 -14.29
CA LEU A 341 -9.26 12.41 -15.57
C LEU A 341 -10.61 12.70 -16.24
N PRO A 342 -10.64 13.27 -17.45
CA PRO A 342 -11.88 13.37 -18.19
C PRO A 342 -12.26 12.01 -18.79
N ILE A 343 -13.55 11.71 -18.81
CA ILE A 343 -14.08 10.49 -19.43
C ILE A 343 -14.75 10.89 -20.74
N PRO A 344 -14.28 10.41 -21.89
CA PRO A 344 -14.91 10.68 -23.17
C PRO A 344 -16.38 10.27 -23.19
N GLY A 345 -17.26 11.18 -23.56
CA GLY A 345 -18.69 10.91 -23.67
C GLY A 345 -19.02 9.98 -24.84
N VAL A 346 -20.20 9.35 -24.80
CA VAL A 346 -20.72 8.56 -25.92
C VAL A 346 -21.41 9.49 -26.92
N LEU A 347 -21.03 9.39 -28.21
CA LEU A 347 -21.63 10.19 -29.30
C LEU A 347 -23.06 9.71 -29.58
N ALA A 348 -23.99 10.64 -29.58
CA ALA A 348 -25.38 10.35 -29.97
C ALA A 348 -25.56 10.40 -31.49
N PRO A 349 -26.39 9.53 -32.11
CA PRO A 349 -26.71 9.64 -33.50
C PRO A 349 -27.51 10.93 -33.79
N VAL A 350 -27.23 11.56 -34.91
CA VAL A 350 -27.93 12.78 -35.34
C VAL A 350 -29.22 12.47 -36.10
N ALA A 351 -29.35 11.28 -36.72
CA ALA A 351 -30.49 10.81 -37.46
C ALA A 351 -30.50 9.29 -37.60
N MET A 352 -31.54 8.75 -38.22
CA MET A 352 -31.61 7.35 -38.66
C MET A 352 -31.72 7.29 -40.19
N ARG A 353 -31.10 6.28 -40.80
CA ARG A 353 -31.29 5.92 -42.21
C ARG A 353 -32.69 5.32 -42.40
N ALA A 354 -33.12 5.21 -43.66
CA ALA A 354 -34.41 4.61 -44.00
C ALA A 354 -34.52 3.12 -43.62
N ASP A 355 -33.39 2.42 -43.54
CA ASP A 355 -33.28 1.01 -43.08
C ASP A 355 -33.14 0.88 -41.55
N GLY A 356 -33.17 1.99 -40.81
CA GLY A 356 -33.05 2.01 -39.36
C GLY A 356 -31.62 2.11 -38.83
N ALA A 357 -30.61 2.19 -39.68
CA ALA A 357 -29.23 2.37 -39.26
C ALA A 357 -29.01 3.79 -38.67
N PRO A 358 -28.34 3.94 -37.52
CA PRO A 358 -28.05 5.25 -36.96
C PRO A 358 -27.00 5.99 -37.80
N LYS A 359 -27.19 7.32 -37.89
CA LYS A 359 -26.27 8.24 -38.56
C LYS A 359 -25.57 9.10 -37.54
N TYR A 360 -24.26 9.22 -37.67
CA TYR A 360 -23.42 10.08 -36.88
C TYR A 360 -22.77 11.17 -37.76
N GLU A 361 -22.51 12.32 -37.14
CA GLU A 361 -21.65 13.35 -37.70
C GLU A 361 -20.48 13.60 -36.79
N VAL A 362 -19.26 13.52 -37.31
CA VAL A 362 -18.00 13.74 -36.62
C VAL A 362 -17.26 14.87 -37.33
N SER A 363 -17.38 16.08 -36.77
CA SER A 363 -16.65 17.24 -37.27
C SER A 363 -15.24 17.25 -36.72
N MET A 364 -14.24 17.47 -37.53
CA MET A 364 -12.86 17.74 -37.15
C MET A 364 -12.69 19.25 -37.08
N THR A 365 -12.36 19.75 -35.89
CA THR A 365 -12.23 21.20 -35.64
C THR A 365 -11.00 21.49 -34.77
N GLN A 366 -10.41 22.67 -34.97
CA GLN A 366 -9.45 23.17 -34.02
C GLN A 366 -10.19 23.77 -32.81
N VAL A 367 -9.83 23.39 -31.63
CA VAL A 367 -10.39 23.88 -30.37
C VAL A 367 -9.29 24.22 -29.38
N GLN A 368 -9.62 25.06 -28.41
CA GLN A 368 -8.74 25.31 -27.28
C GLN A 368 -9.15 24.44 -26.08
N GLN A 369 -8.22 23.66 -25.54
CA GLN A 369 -8.46 22.78 -24.42
C GLN A 369 -7.44 22.97 -23.31
N GLN A 370 -7.91 22.96 -22.06
CA GLN A 370 -7.04 22.98 -20.88
C GLN A 370 -6.46 21.59 -20.67
N LEU A 371 -5.22 21.35 -21.09
CA LEU A 371 -4.57 20.05 -20.94
C LEU A 371 -3.98 19.86 -19.54
N HIS A 372 -3.62 20.96 -18.86
CA HIS A 372 -3.20 21.00 -17.47
C HIS A 372 -3.61 22.34 -16.84
N SER A 373 -4.02 22.35 -15.57
CA SER A 373 -4.48 23.57 -14.90
C SER A 373 -3.41 24.68 -14.81
N GLU A 374 -2.13 24.30 -14.83
CA GLU A 374 -0.98 25.23 -14.78
C GLU A 374 -0.49 25.64 -16.17
N LEU A 375 -1.02 25.09 -17.27
CA LEU A 375 -0.74 25.52 -18.63
C LEU A 375 -1.81 26.51 -19.14
N PRO A 376 -1.47 27.38 -20.07
CA PRO A 376 -2.47 28.06 -20.89
C PRO A 376 -3.37 27.07 -21.66
N LEU A 377 -4.45 27.57 -22.25
CA LEU A 377 -5.24 26.78 -23.19
C LEU A 377 -4.38 26.37 -24.38
N THR A 378 -4.40 25.09 -24.73
CA THR A 378 -3.64 24.52 -25.85
C THR A 378 -4.55 24.37 -27.05
N ASP A 379 -4.12 24.82 -28.22
CA ASP A 379 -4.80 24.52 -29.48
C ASP A 379 -4.59 23.04 -29.84
N VAL A 380 -5.69 22.31 -30.00
CA VAL A 380 -5.71 20.91 -30.39
C VAL A 380 -6.73 20.70 -31.51
N TRP A 381 -6.61 19.61 -32.26
CA TRP A 381 -7.63 19.15 -33.18
C TRP A 381 -8.52 18.13 -32.47
N ALA A 382 -9.81 18.25 -32.73
CA ALA A 382 -10.81 17.52 -31.97
C ALA A 382 -11.81 16.86 -32.93
N TYR A 383 -12.19 15.62 -32.66
CA TYR A 383 -13.38 15.02 -33.21
C TYR A 383 -14.60 15.45 -32.38
N ALA A 384 -15.63 15.96 -33.07
CA ALA A 384 -16.88 16.42 -32.47
C ALA A 384 -16.67 17.36 -31.26
N GLY A 385 -15.63 18.20 -31.34
CA GLY A 385 -15.36 19.28 -30.35
C GLY A 385 -14.65 18.87 -29.08
N SER A 386 -14.15 17.64 -28.95
CA SER A 386 -13.36 17.18 -27.78
C SER A 386 -12.09 16.42 -28.17
N TYR A 387 -11.09 16.49 -27.31
CA TYR A 387 -9.85 15.72 -27.38
C TYR A 387 -9.62 14.95 -26.05
N PRO A 388 -9.53 13.61 -26.11
CA PRO A 388 -9.84 12.76 -27.26
C PRO A 388 -11.31 12.90 -27.70
N GLY A 389 -11.60 12.45 -28.94
CA GLY A 389 -12.94 12.44 -29.47
C GLY A 389 -13.91 11.58 -28.66
N PRO A 390 -15.23 11.80 -28.81
CA PRO A 390 -16.22 10.99 -28.11
C PRO A 390 -16.18 9.53 -28.57
N THR A 391 -16.65 8.63 -27.70
CA THR A 391 -16.77 7.21 -28.01
C THR A 391 -17.98 6.97 -28.91
N ILE A 392 -17.80 6.27 -30.02
CA ILE A 392 -18.91 5.69 -30.82
C ILE A 392 -19.16 4.28 -30.27
N GLU A 393 -20.39 3.99 -29.83
CA GLU A 393 -20.81 2.64 -29.45
C GLU A 393 -21.66 2.04 -30.56
N ALA A 394 -21.27 0.86 -31.02
CA ALA A 394 -21.98 0.11 -32.07
C ALA A 394 -22.36 -1.28 -31.59
N THR A 395 -23.45 -1.81 -32.13
CA THR A 395 -23.87 -3.19 -31.87
C THR A 395 -23.42 -4.08 -33.01
N ARG A 396 -22.87 -5.24 -32.72
CA ARG A 396 -22.50 -6.24 -33.71
C ARG A 396 -23.65 -6.57 -34.66
N ASP A 397 -23.33 -6.72 -35.94
CA ASP A 397 -24.28 -6.98 -37.05
C ASP A 397 -25.32 -5.88 -37.27
N GLN A 398 -25.18 -4.72 -36.63
CA GLN A 398 -26.00 -3.54 -36.89
C GLN A 398 -25.14 -2.47 -37.58
N PRO A 399 -25.42 -2.16 -38.86
CA PRO A 399 -24.63 -1.16 -39.57
C PRO A 399 -24.90 0.24 -39.05
N ILE A 400 -23.88 1.10 -39.15
CA ILE A 400 -24.01 2.54 -38.88
C ILE A 400 -23.45 3.33 -40.06
N GLU A 401 -23.85 4.59 -40.17
CA GLU A 401 -23.30 5.57 -41.11
C GLU A 401 -22.61 6.67 -40.31
N VAL A 402 -21.35 6.98 -40.65
CA VAL A 402 -20.60 8.08 -40.04
C VAL A 402 -20.16 9.05 -41.14
N LYS A 403 -20.59 10.30 -41.01
CA LYS A 403 -20.11 11.40 -41.85
C LYS A 403 -18.98 12.13 -41.11
N TYR A 404 -17.80 12.09 -41.69
CA TYR A 404 -16.65 12.85 -41.20
C TYR A 404 -16.54 14.16 -42.00
N LEU A 405 -16.46 15.30 -41.28
CA LEU A 405 -16.40 16.63 -41.88
C LEU A 405 -15.07 17.28 -41.48
N ASN A 406 -14.30 17.70 -42.46
CA ASN A 406 -13.08 18.44 -42.22
C ASN A 406 -13.38 19.94 -42.11
N ASN A 407 -13.60 20.40 -40.89
CA ASN A 407 -13.81 21.81 -40.54
C ASN A 407 -12.55 22.40 -39.88
N LEU A 408 -11.38 21.87 -40.17
CA LEU A 408 -10.11 22.43 -39.72
C LEU A 408 -9.87 23.79 -40.41
N PRO A 409 -9.03 24.67 -39.80
CA PRO A 409 -8.68 25.95 -40.41
C PRO A 409 -8.03 25.73 -41.79
N ALA A 410 -8.54 26.39 -42.82
CA ALA A 410 -7.93 26.35 -44.14
C ALA A 410 -6.56 27.05 -44.16
N GLY A 411 -5.67 26.58 -45.03
CA GLY A 411 -4.30 27.11 -45.16
C GLY A 411 -3.25 26.07 -44.76
N THR A 412 -2.18 26.48 -44.10
CA THR A 412 -1.11 25.57 -43.67
C THR A 412 -1.49 24.79 -42.40
N HIS A 413 -0.99 23.57 -42.30
CA HIS A 413 -1.13 22.77 -41.11
C HIS A 413 -0.60 23.50 -39.85
N TYR A 414 -1.23 23.26 -38.69
CA TYR A 414 -0.82 23.92 -37.40
C TYR A 414 0.62 23.59 -37.00
N LEU A 415 1.05 22.34 -37.16
CA LEU A 415 2.42 21.90 -36.96
C LEU A 415 3.23 21.98 -38.26
N ASP A 416 4.54 22.11 -38.16
CA ASP A 416 5.43 22.06 -39.29
C ASP A 416 5.33 20.72 -40.04
N VAL A 417 5.12 20.77 -41.33
CA VAL A 417 5.04 19.61 -42.17
C VAL A 417 6.34 19.39 -42.91
N ASP A 418 6.98 18.23 -42.68
CA ASP A 418 8.14 17.83 -43.48
C ASP A 418 7.72 17.36 -44.87
N THR A 419 7.95 18.20 -45.86
CA THR A 419 7.58 17.91 -47.26
C THR A 419 8.53 16.95 -47.97
N CYS A 420 9.61 16.51 -47.30
CA CYS A 420 10.43 15.42 -47.77
C CYS A 420 9.80 14.04 -47.56
N ALA A 421 8.86 13.91 -46.63
CA ALA A 421 8.09 12.69 -46.46
C ALA A 421 7.18 12.44 -47.70
N HIS A 422 6.99 11.16 -48.01
CA HIS A 422 6.04 10.79 -49.06
C HIS A 422 4.64 11.27 -48.70
N GLY A 423 3.98 11.95 -49.59
CA GLY A 423 2.59 12.42 -49.44
C GLY A 423 2.42 13.94 -49.23
N PRO A 424 3.06 14.58 -48.23
CA PRO A 424 2.83 16.00 -47.92
C PRO A 424 3.08 16.96 -49.08
N ASN A 425 4.02 16.68 -49.92
CA ASN A 425 4.38 17.52 -51.07
C ASN A 425 3.30 17.59 -52.16
N TYR A 426 2.25 16.78 -52.12
CA TYR A 426 1.15 16.80 -53.08
C TYR A 426 0.12 17.90 -52.80
N TRP A 427 0.09 18.51 -51.58
CA TRP A 427 -1.07 19.26 -51.13
C TRP A 427 -0.74 20.62 -50.45
N ASP A 428 0.31 21.27 -50.82
CA ASP A 428 0.66 22.62 -50.29
C ASP A 428 0.59 22.75 -48.76
N ASN A 429 0.86 21.68 -48.03
CA ASN A 429 0.77 21.61 -46.57
C ASN A 429 -0.62 21.92 -45.95
N SER A 430 -1.70 21.87 -46.76
CA SER A 430 -3.05 22.08 -46.23
C SER A 430 -3.48 20.96 -45.28
N PRO A 431 -4.27 21.28 -44.23
CA PRO A 431 -4.89 20.29 -43.40
C PRO A 431 -5.83 19.39 -44.18
N ARG A 432 -5.42 18.17 -44.48
CA ARG A 432 -6.23 17.14 -45.09
C ARG A 432 -6.40 15.99 -44.13
N THR A 433 -7.49 15.27 -44.23
CA THR A 433 -7.87 14.23 -43.28
C THR A 433 -8.51 13.04 -44.02
N VAL A 434 -8.36 11.86 -43.45
CA VAL A 434 -9.14 10.68 -43.78
C VAL A 434 -9.32 9.85 -42.51
N ALA A 435 -10.51 9.40 -42.20
CA ALA A 435 -10.76 8.64 -40.99
C ALA A 435 -10.58 7.14 -41.25
N HIS A 436 -9.69 6.49 -40.45
CA HIS A 436 -9.55 5.04 -40.45
C HIS A 436 -10.16 4.45 -39.17
N LEU A 437 -10.95 3.37 -39.33
CA LEU A 437 -11.43 2.58 -38.19
C LEU A 437 -10.46 1.45 -37.90
N HIS A 438 -9.51 1.70 -37.00
CA HIS A 438 -8.42 0.78 -36.64
C HIS A 438 -8.96 -0.49 -36.00
N GLY A 439 -8.71 -1.63 -36.63
CA GLY A 439 -9.24 -2.94 -36.26
C GLY A 439 -10.64 -3.23 -36.80
N GLY A 440 -11.18 -2.36 -37.63
CA GLY A 440 -12.50 -2.52 -38.24
C GLY A 440 -12.53 -3.50 -39.43
N HIS A 441 -13.47 -4.44 -39.43
CA HIS A 441 -13.79 -5.26 -40.62
C HIS A 441 -14.78 -4.51 -41.50
N VAL A 442 -14.26 -3.64 -42.34
CA VAL A 442 -15.06 -2.73 -43.19
C VAL A 442 -14.74 -2.93 -44.68
N PRO A 443 -15.64 -2.60 -45.60
CA PRO A 443 -15.28 -2.56 -47.00
C PRO A 443 -14.14 -1.59 -47.28
N ALA A 444 -13.21 -1.93 -48.17
CA ALA A 444 -12.02 -1.13 -48.46
C ALA A 444 -12.33 0.35 -48.80
N ARG A 445 -13.49 0.66 -49.40
CA ARG A 445 -13.94 2.04 -49.65
C ARG A 445 -14.13 2.85 -48.36
N PHE A 446 -14.43 2.20 -47.25
CA PHE A 446 -14.74 2.82 -45.96
C PHE A 446 -13.64 2.59 -44.90
N ASP A 447 -12.48 2.13 -45.34
CA ASP A 447 -11.36 1.79 -44.44
C ASP A 447 -10.47 3.00 -44.12
N GLY A 448 -10.63 4.10 -44.86
CA GLY A 448 -9.78 5.28 -44.69
C GLY A 448 -8.40 5.09 -45.32
N GLN A 449 -8.38 4.70 -46.62
CA GLN A 449 -7.13 4.59 -47.37
C GLN A 449 -6.38 5.93 -47.35
N PRO A 450 -5.06 5.97 -47.13
CA PRO A 450 -4.30 7.19 -46.92
C PRO A 450 -4.43 8.25 -48.05
N GLU A 451 -4.64 7.81 -49.26
CA GLU A 451 -4.78 8.66 -50.45
C GLU A 451 -6.22 9.13 -50.73
N TYR A 452 -7.20 8.66 -49.93
CA TYR A 452 -8.61 9.09 -50.05
C TYR A 452 -8.92 10.26 -49.12
N ASP A 453 -7.89 11.06 -48.85
CA ASP A 453 -8.03 12.23 -48.00
C ASP A 453 -8.88 13.34 -48.64
N PHE A 454 -9.40 14.22 -47.81
CA PHE A 454 -10.19 15.36 -48.20
C PHE A 454 -9.78 16.64 -47.47
N LEU A 455 -9.89 17.75 -48.15
CA LEU A 455 -9.43 19.08 -47.67
C LEU A 455 -10.43 19.72 -46.73
N ALA A 456 -9.97 20.78 -46.07
CA ALA A 456 -10.80 21.61 -45.20
C ALA A 456 -12.02 22.17 -46.01
N GLY A 457 -13.23 21.97 -45.47
CA GLY A 457 -14.50 22.31 -46.06
C GLY A 457 -15.22 21.14 -46.72
N ASP A 458 -14.53 20.03 -46.96
CA ASP A 458 -15.10 18.81 -47.53
C ASP A 458 -15.50 17.77 -46.48
N PHE A 459 -16.11 16.67 -46.90
CA PHE A 459 -16.51 15.57 -46.03
C PHE A 459 -16.52 14.24 -46.81
N ASP A 460 -16.47 13.13 -46.07
CA ASP A 460 -16.75 11.81 -46.62
C ASP A 460 -17.72 11.03 -45.71
N ILE A 461 -18.42 10.02 -46.28
CA ILE A 461 -19.42 9.21 -45.60
C ILE A 461 -18.99 7.74 -45.62
N TYR A 462 -18.91 7.18 -44.40
CA TYR A 462 -18.49 5.82 -44.17
C TYR A 462 -19.66 4.97 -43.70
N GLU A 463 -19.74 3.73 -44.20
CA GLU A 463 -20.70 2.74 -43.72
C GLU A 463 -19.95 1.60 -43.03
N TYR A 464 -20.16 1.48 -41.73
CA TYR A 464 -19.54 0.42 -40.91
C TYR A 464 -20.54 -0.70 -40.67
N PRO A 465 -20.34 -1.90 -41.25
CA PRO A 465 -21.28 -3.03 -41.14
C PRO A 465 -21.27 -3.70 -39.76
N ASN A 466 -20.23 -3.48 -38.96
CA ASN A 466 -20.02 -4.06 -37.60
C ASN A 466 -20.08 -5.60 -37.58
N LYS A 467 -19.68 -6.26 -38.65
CA LYS A 467 -19.72 -7.73 -38.82
C LYS A 467 -18.47 -8.40 -38.23
N GLN A 468 -18.10 -8.03 -37.05
CA GLN A 468 -16.96 -8.59 -36.34
C GLN A 468 -17.30 -8.88 -34.89
N LEU A 469 -16.42 -9.57 -34.16
CA LEU A 469 -16.60 -9.79 -32.74
C LEU A 469 -16.51 -8.46 -31.96
N PRO A 470 -17.21 -8.34 -30.83
CA PRO A 470 -17.06 -7.20 -29.93
C PRO A 470 -15.61 -6.97 -29.54
N ALA A 471 -15.18 -5.72 -29.71
CA ALA A 471 -13.81 -5.32 -29.42
C ALA A 471 -13.74 -3.82 -29.10
N THR A 472 -12.64 -3.43 -28.51
CA THR A 472 -12.24 -2.03 -28.36
C THR A 472 -11.48 -1.61 -29.60
N LEU A 473 -12.15 -0.90 -30.51
CA LEU A 473 -11.56 -0.28 -31.67
C LEU A 473 -11.35 1.22 -31.41
N TRP A 474 -10.66 1.88 -32.30
CA TRP A 474 -10.53 3.32 -32.28
C TRP A 474 -10.50 3.88 -33.69
N PHE A 475 -10.88 5.13 -33.87
CA PHE A 475 -10.77 5.81 -35.14
C PHE A 475 -9.82 6.97 -35.04
N HIS A 476 -9.02 7.16 -36.06
CA HIS A 476 -8.00 8.18 -36.11
C HIS A 476 -7.79 8.68 -37.56
N ASP A 477 -7.09 9.78 -37.68
CA ASP A 477 -6.67 10.26 -39.01
C ASP A 477 -5.62 9.32 -39.63
N HIS A 478 -5.70 9.13 -40.94
CA HIS A 478 -4.79 8.25 -41.66
C HIS A 478 -4.24 8.89 -42.97
N ALA A 479 -4.29 10.24 -43.09
CA ALA A 479 -3.84 10.94 -44.29
C ALA A 479 -2.35 10.72 -44.54
N LEU A 480 -2.00 10.40 -45.80
CA LEU A 480 -0.66 10.00 -46.23
C LEU A 480 0.42 11.00 -45.80
N GLY A 481 1.43 10.50 -45.08
CA GLY A 481 2.61 11.24 -44.63
C GLY A 481 2.37 12.25 -43.51
N ILE A 482 1.12 12.52 -43.09
CA ILE A 482 0.75 13.44 -42.01
C ILE A 482 -0.08 12.81 -40.88
N THR A 483 -0.40 11.51 -40.95
CA THR A 483 -1.07 10.79 -39.86
C THR A 483 -0.45 11.09 -38.50
N ARG A 484 0.87 11.06 -38.42
CA ARG A 484 1.60 11.37 -37.18
C ARG A 484 1.27 12.77 -36.63
N LEU A 485 1.11 13.77 -37.48
CA LEU A 485 0.81 15.15 -37.08
C LEU A 485 -0.65 15.30 -36.65
N ASN A 486 -1.58 14.74 -37.45
CA ASN A 486 -3.02 14.82 -37.21
C ASN A 486 -3.43 14.09 -35.92
N VAL A 487 -2.88 12.91 -35.67
CA VAL A 487 -3.08 12.17 -34.41
C VAL A 487 -2.39 12.87 -33.24
N TYR A 488 -1.20 13.44 -33.43
CA TYR A 488 -0.53 14.21 -32.41
C TYR A 488 -1.32 15.47 -32.02
N MET A 489 -1.94 16.13 -32.99
CA MET A 489 -2.84 17.25 -32.73
C MET A 489 -4.11 16.85 -31.98
N GLY A 490 -4.57 15.57 -32.05
CA GLY A 490 -5.69 15.08 -31.25
C GLY A 490 -6.76 14.31 -31.99
N LEU A 491 -6.60 14.02 -33.29
CA LEU A 491 -7.60 13.29 -34.07
C LEU A 491 -7.57 11.79 -33.75
N ALA A 492 -8.12 11.43 -32.59
CA ALA A 492 -8.30 10.06 -32.10
C ALA A 492 -9.56 9.95 -31.24
N GLY A 493 -10.33 8.86 -31.39
CA GLY A 493 -11.52 8.58 -30.59
C GLY A 493 -11.84 7.08 -30.53
N TYR A 494 -12.56 6.66 -29.51
CA TYR A 494 -12.93 5.25 -29.32
C TYR A 494 -14.11 4.82 -30.18
N TYR A 495 -14.05 3.59 -30.66
CA TYR A 495 -15.17 2.88 -31.30
C TYR A 495 -15.32 1.52 -30.61
N ILE A 496 -16.44 1.29 -29.91
CA ILE A 496 -16.65 0.08 -29.13
C ILE A 496 -17.76 -0.73 -29.77
N VAL A 497 -17.43 -1.92 -30.27
CA VAL A 497 -18.43 -2.88 -30.73
C VAL A 497 -18.90 -3.73 -29.58
N ARG A 498 -20.23 -3.85 -29.39
CA ARG A 498 -20.84 -4.65 -28.30
C ARG A 498 -21.75 -5.74 -28.88
N ASP A 499 -21.98 -6.81 -28.14
CA ASP A 499 -23.01 -7.81 -28.43
C ASP A 499 -23.69 -8.34 -27.18
N SER A 500 -24.73 -9.16 -27.35
CA SER A 500 -25.49 -9.74 -26.24
C SER A 500 -24.67 -10.68 -25.37
N VAL A 501 -23.63 -11.32 -25.91
CA VAL A 501 -22.76 -12.25 -25.16
C VAL A 501 -21.89 -11.47 -24.18
N GLU A 502 -21.21 -10.42 -24.65
CA GLU A 502 -20.42 -9.56 -23.79
C GLU A 502 -21.30 -8.85 -22.73
N ASN A 503 -22.46 -8.33 -23.16
CA ASN A 503 -23.37 -7.62 -22.26
C ASN A 503 -23.98 -8.51 -21.18
N ALA A 504 -23.99 -9.83 -21.35
CA ALA A 504 -24.46 -10.80 -20.37
C ALA A 504 -23.38 -11.18 -19.34
N LEU A 505 -22.10 -10.84 -19.59
CA LEU A 505 -21.03 -11.13 -18.65
C LEU A 505 -21.08 -10.16 -17.44
N PRO A 506 -20.79 -10.63 -16.23
CA PRO A 506 -20.79 -9.80 -15.03
C PRO A 506 -19.52 -8.91 -14.94
N LEU A 507 -19.21 -8.21 -16.01
CA LEU A 507 -18.09 -7.26 -16.08
C LEU A 507 -18.50 -5.88 -15.56
N PRO A 508 -17.57 -5.07 -15.08
CA PRO A 508 -17.86 -3.68 -14.76
C PRO A 508 -18.37 -2.91 -15.98
N THR A 509 -19.45 -2.14 -15.80
CA THR A 509 -20.13 -1.36 -16.85
C THR A 509 -20.51 0.03 -16.33
N GLY A 510 -20.97 0.92 -17.22
CA GLY A 510 -21.39 2.28 -16.87
C GLY A 510 -20.24 3.08 -16.26
N GLU A 511 -20.42 3.64 -15.07
CA GLU A 511 -19.37 4.43 -14.39
C GLU A 511 -18.10 3.63 -14.05
N PHE A 512 -18.16 2.31 -14.11
CA PHE A 512 -17.04 1.41 -13.83
C PHE A 512 -16.35 0.90 -15.10
N GLU A 513 -16.74 1.37 -16.28
CA GLU A 513 -16.09 1.07 -17.57
C GLU A 513 -15.52 2.36 -18.16
N ILE A 514 -14.20 2.46 -18.21
CA ILE A 514 -13.48 3.70 -18.54
C ILE A 514 -12.65 3.50 -19.80
N PRO A 515 -12.99 4.20 -20.90
CA PRO A 515 -12.05 4.37 -22.01
C PRO A 515 -10.84 5.18 -21.54
N LEU A 516 -9.63 4.69 -21.79
CA LEU A 516 -8.38 5.31 -21.31
C LEU A 516 -7.34 5.35 -22.44
N VAL A 517 -7.24 6.48 -23.15
CA VAL A 517 -6.17 6.69 -24.11
C VAL A 517 -4.96 7.31 -23.43
N ILE A 518 -3.80 6.68 -23.59
CA ILE A 518 -2.52 7.14 -23.09
C ILE A 518 -1.69 7.65 -24.26
N GLN A 519 -1.13 8.85 -24.11
CA GLN A 519 -0.34 9.52 -25.15
C GLN A 519 0.81 10.27 -24.50
N ASP A 520 1.86 10.51 -25.26
CA ASP A 520 2.94 11.41 -24.86
C ASP A 520 2.91 12.68 -25.71
N ARG A 521 3.25 13.81 -25.11
CA ARG A 521 3.34 15.12 -25.73
C ARG A 521 4.58 15.86 -25.24
N GLN A 522 4.93 16.90 -25.95
CA GLN A 522 5.88 17.92 -25.50
C GLN A 522 5.25 19.29 -25.70
N PHE A 523 5.49 20.19 -24.77
CA PHE A 523 4.94 21.54 -24.78
C PHE A 523 6.03 22.57 -24.97
N ASN A 524 5.71 23.62 -25.71
CA ASN A 524 6.47 24.85 -25.70
C ASN A 524 6.21 25.63 -24.38
N PRO A 525 7.08 26.59 -24.02
CA PRO A 525 6.89 27.40 -22.81
C PRO A 525 5.57 28.20 -22.78
N ASP A 526 4.96 28.46 -23.93
CA ASP A 526 3.66 29.14 -24.04
C ASP A 526 2.45 28.18 -23.94
N GLY A 527 2.68 26.89 -23.67
CA GLY A 527 1.65 25.86 -23.56
C GLY A 527 1.15 25.30 -24.87
N SER A 528 1.68 25.73 -26.02
CA SER A 528 1.40 25.12 -27.32
C SER A 528 2.10 23.76 -27.46
N LEU A 529 1.55 22.89 -28.34
CA LEU A 529 2.20 21.60 -28.63
C LEU A 529 3.50 21.83 -29.41
N PHE A 530 4.57 21.21 -28.94
CA PHE A 530 5.84 21.12 -29.67
C PHE A 530 5.88 19.88 -30.53
N TYR A 531 6.34 20.02 -31.78
CA TYR A 531 6.67 18.91 -32.66
C TYR A 531 7.87 19.29 -33.54
N PRO A 532 8.83 18.35 -33.80
CA PRO A 532 9.97 18.62 -34.67
C PRO A 532 9.54 18.96 -36.12
N SER A 533 10.17 19.95 -36.72
CA SER A 533 9.89 20.36 -38.11
C SER A 533 10.36 19.35 -39.17
N THR A 534 11.22 18.40 -38.76
CA THR A 534 11.71 17.32 -39.63
C THR A 534 11.37 15.97 -39.03
N ILE A 535 11.12 14.97 -39.89
CA ILE A 535 10.85 13.60 -39.41
C ILE A 535 11.98 13.08 -38.56
N GLN A 536 11.63 12.59 -37.39
CA GLN A 536 12.53 11.88 -36.48
C GLN A 536 12.25 10.37 -36.59
N ASN A 537 13.28 9.54 -36.36
CA ASN A 537 13.10 8.08 -36.30
C ASN A 537 12.11 7.66 -35.23
N GLN A 538 12.15 8.33 -34.09
CA GLN A 538 11.20 8.22 -32.98
C GLN A 538 11.08 9.61 -32.37
N PHE A 539 9.90 10.14 -32.33
CA PHE A 539 9.61 11.31 -31.50
C PHE A 539 8.94 10.82 -30.20
N LEU A 540 9.58 11.10 -29.08
CA LEU A 540 9.10 10.76 -27.76
C LEU A 540 8.85 12.06 -26.98
N GLY A 541 7.62 12.27 -26.56
CA GLY A 541 7.27 13.39 -25.68
C GLY A 541 7.83 13.19 -24.26
N ASP A 542 7.94 14.26 -23.50
CA ASP A 542 8.41 14.27 -22.10
C ASP A 542 7.25 14.31 -21.09
N THR A 543 6.01 14.39 -21.58
CA THR A 543 4.82 14.62 -20.77
C THR A 543 3.72 13.62 -21.14
N ALA A 544 3.27 12.81 -20.15
CA ALA A 544 2.19 11.85 -20.37
C ALA A 544 0.82 12.52 -20.26
N LEU A 545 -0.05 12.18 -21.20
CA LEU A 545 -1.46 12.51 -21.16
C LEU A 545 -2.31 11.25 -21.04
N ALA A 546 -3.33 11.30 -20.20
CA ALA A 546 -4.41 10.32 -20.15
C ALA A 546 -5.71 11.05 -20.46
N ASN A 547 -6.43 10.58 -21.50
CA ASN A 547 -7.67 11.21 -22.00
C ASN A 547 -7.54 12.73 -22.20
N GLY A 548 -6.42 13.22 -22.72
CA GLY A 548 -6.20 14.64 -23.00
C GLY A 548 -5.93 15.51 -21.76
N LYS A 549 -5.57 14.91 -20.63
CA LYS A 549 -5.07 15.59 -19.43
C LYS A 549 -3.69 15.10 -19.07
N VAL A 550 -2.82 16.03 -18.69
CA VAL A 550 -1.46 15.76 -18.22
C VAL A 550 -1.52 15.17 -16.82
N TRP A 551 -0.96 13.99 -16.64
CA TRP A 551 -0.87 13.28 -15.34
C TRP A 551 -2.12 13.40 -14.47
N PRO A 552 -3.32 13.04 -14.96
CA PRO A 552 -4.54 13.25 -14.18
C PRO A 552 -4.68 12.30 -13.01
N TYR A 553 -5.62 12.61 -12.10
CA TYR A 553 -6.09 11.63 -11.12
C TYR A 553 -7.52 11.17 -11.42
N LEU A 554 -7.85 9.95 -10.96
CA LEU A 554 -9.20 9.41 -10.97
C LEU A 554 -9.58 8.95 -9.57
N ASN A 555 -10.69 9.49 -9.03
CA ASN A 555 -11.30 8.96 -7.83
C ASN A 555 -12.02 7.65 -8.15
N VAL A 556 -11.61 6.55 -7.53
CA VAL A 556 -12.22 5.23 -7.70
C VAL A 556 -12.92 4.78 -6.42
N LYS A 557 -14.07 4.13 -6.56
CA LYS A 557 -14.79 3.49 -5.46
C LYS A 557 -14.12 2.15 -5.11
N GLN A 558 -14.35 1.65 -3.88
CA GLN A 558 -13.87 0.31 -3.50
C GLN A 558 -14.62 -0.77 -4.28
N GLY A 559 -14.05 -1.19 -5.39
CA GLY A 559 -14.64 -2.14 -6.34
C GLY A 559 -13.79 -2.32 -7.59
N LYS A 560 -14.30 -3.08 -8.53
CA LYS A 560 -13.64 -3.36 -9.80
C LYS A 560 -14.01 -2.30 -10.83
N TYR A 561 -13.00 -1.89 -11.61
CA TYR A 561 -13.13 -1.01 -12.77
C TYR A 561 -12.57 -1.71 -14.00
N ARG A 562 -13.25 -1.58 -15.12
CA ARG A 562 -12.80 -2.02 -16.44
C ARG A 562 -12.19 -0.83 -17.17
N PHE A 563 -10.94 -0.93 -17.56
CA PHE A 563 -10.28 0.08 -18.39
C PHE A 563 -10.07 -0.47 -19.79
N ARG A 564 -10.60 0.24 -20.77
CA ARG A 564 -10.32 -0.01 -22.19
C ARG A 564 -9.15 0.88 -22.57
N MET A 565 -7.94 0.34 -22.44
CA MET A 565 -6.70 1.08 -22.63
C MET A 565 -6.34 1.12 -24.11
N LEU A 566 -5.84 2.27 -24.56
CA LEU A 566 -5.29 2.49 -25.91
C LEU A 566 -3.97 3.23 -25.76
N ASN A 567 -2.90 2.73 -26.37
CA ASN A 567 -1.70 3.51 -26.61
C ASN A 567 -1.88 4.37 -27.87
N GLY A 568 -2.20 5.64 -27.67
CA GLY A 568 -2.35 6.62 -28.74
C GLY A 568 -1.09 7.44 -29.04
N SER A 569 0.08 7.01 -28.57
CA SER A 569 1.38 7.62 -28.84
C SER A 569 1.88 7.29 -30.25
N GLN A 570 2.82 8.08 -30.75
CA GLN A 570 3.40 7.85 -32.08
C GLN A 570 4.44 6.76 -32.11
N ALA A 571 5.32 6.74 -31.10
CA ALA A 571 6.46 5.85 -31.06
C ALA A 571 6.70 5.22 -29.68
N ARG A 572 6.15 5.80 -28.60
CA ARG A 572 6.40 5.33 -27.25
C ARG A 572 5.72 4.01 -26.96
N VAL A 573 6.51 3.03 -26.59
CA VAL A 573 6.05 1.80 -25.94
C VAL A 573 5.93 2.07 -24.45
N TYR A 574 4.92 1.54 -23.81
CA TYR A 574 4.74 1.62 -22.36
C TYR A 574 4.94 0.25 -21.72
N ASP A 575 5.66 0.21 -20.59
CA ASP A 575 5.72 -0.94 -19.68
C ASP A 575 4.98 -0.56 -18.39
N LEU A 576 3.69 -0.83 -18.35
CA LEU A 576 2.78 -0.31 -17.35
C LEU A 576 2.70 -1.23 -16.13
N ARG A 577 2.78 -0.65 -14.94
CA ARG A 577 2.48 -1.31 -13.67
C ARG A 577 1.69 -0.40 -12.73
N LEU A 578 1.07 -0.99 -11.71
CA LEU A 578 0.36 -0.28 -10.66
C LEU A 578 1.22 -0.22 -9.39
N GLU A 579 1.38 0.96 -8.81
CA GLU A 579 2.20 1.17 -7.62
C GLU A 579 1.37 1.80 -6.50
N ASN A 580 1.19 1.07 -5.40
CA ASN A 580 0.61 1.61 -4.18
C ASN A 580 1.65 2.51 -3.49
N GLN A 581 1.35 3.81 -3.33
CA GLN A 581 2.29 4.77 -2.75
C GLN A 581 2.63 4.48 -1.28
N SER A 582 1.73 3.81 -0.55
CA SER A 582 1.95 3.41 0.85
C SER A 582 2.67 2.06 0.98
N ALA A 583 2.72 1.26 -0.09
CA ALA A 583 3.33 -0.06 -0.13
C ALA A 583 3.91 -0.36 -1.54
N PRO A 584 5.01 0.31 -1.94
CA PRO A 584 5.53 0.23 -3.33
C PRO A 584 5.95 -1.18 -3.77
N ALA A 585 6.26 -2.07 -2.84
CA ALA A 585 6.61 -3.46 -3.14
C ALA A 585 5.38 -4.38 -3.35
N GLN A 586 4.16 -3.88 -3.11
CA GLN A 586 2.93 -4.63 -3.34
C GLN A 586 2.65 -4.75 -4.83
N VAL A 587 2.61 -5.96 -5.35
CA VAL A 587 2.16 -6.22 -6.72
C VAL A 587 0.64 -6.08 -6.79
N ILE A 588 0.17 -5.28 -7.74
CA ILE A 588 -1.25 -5.08 -8.02
C ILE A 588 -1.49 -5.56 -9.45
N PRO A 589 -2.17 -6.68 -9.66
CA PRO A 589 -2.33 -7.23 -11.00
C PRO A 589 -3.38 -6.46 -11.81
N PHE A 590 -3.13 -6.36 -13.11
CA PHE A 590 -4.16 -6.15 -14.12
C PHE A 590 -4.82 -7.50 -14.43
N ASN A 591 -6.14 -7.59 -14.38
CA ASN A 591 -6.82 -8.75 -14.92
C ASN A 591 -7.14 -8.48 -16.40
N LEU A 592 -6.31 -8.97 -17.30
CA LEU A 592 -6.54 -8.87 -18.74
C LEU A 592 -7.77 -9.68 -19.09
N ILE A 593 -8.73 -9.05 -19.76
CA ILE A 593 -9.96 -9.69 -20.24
C ILE A 593 -10.12 -9.61 -21.77
N GLY A 594 -9.33 -8.78 -22.43
CA GLY A 594 -9.38 -8.63 -23.88
C GLY A 594 -8.17 -7.90 -24.42
N THR A 595 -7.95 -8.07 -25.73
CA THR A 595 -6.91 -7.42 -26.53
C THR A 595 -7.55 -6.75 -27.75
N ASP A 596 -6.76 -6.42 -28.77
CA ASP A 596 -7.20 -5.82 -30.04
C ASP A 596 -8.39 -6.55 -30.70
N GLY A 597 -8.37 -7.88 -30.64
CA GLY A 597 -9.40 -8.74 -31.22
C GLY A 597 -10.65 -8.92 -30.37
N GLY A 598 -10.72 -8.30 -29.19
CA GLY A 598 -11.83 -8.42 -28.25
C GLY A 598 -11.52 -9.33 -27.07
N LEU A 599 -12.58 -9.89 -26.44
CA LEU A 599 -12.44 -10.72 -25.23
C LEU A 599 -11.63 -11.98 -25.50
N ILE A 600 -10.74 -12.32 -24.55
CA ILE A 600 -10.00 -13.59 -24.51
C ILE A 600 -10.82 -14.69 -23.81
N ASP A 601 -10.30 -15.93 -23.76
CA ASP A 601 -11.01 -17.09 -23.21
C ASP A 601 -11.39 -16.94 -21.72
N ALA A 602 -10.48 -16.41 -20.91
CA ALA A 602 -10.62 -16.24 -19.48
C ALA A 602 -9.78 -15.07 -18.97
N PRO A 603 -10.11 -14.45 -17.83
CA PRO A 603 -9.28 -13.42 -17.24
C PRO A 603 -7.87 -13.93 -16.93
N LEU A 604 -6.86 -13.17 -17.34
CA LEU A 604 -5.44 -13.46 -17.12
C LEU A 604 -4.83 -12.37 -16.23
N PRO A 605 -4.37 -12.68 -15.02
CA PRO A 605 -3.66 -11.70 -14.19
C PRO A 605 -2.26 -11.44 -14.74
N LEU A 606 -1.92 -10.17 -14.91
CA LEU A 606 -0.62 -9.67 -15.36
C LEU A 606 -0.08 -8.66 -14.37
N ASP A 607 1.17 -8.77 -13.99
CA ASP A 607 1.83 -7.81 -13.10
C ASP A 607 2.21 -6.52 -13.84
N THR A 608 2.54 -6.64 -15.12
CA THR A 608 2.86 -5.54 -16.04
C THR A 608 2.16 -5.71 -17.37
N ILE A 609 2.01 -4.61 -18.11
CA ILE A 609 1.50 -4.58 -19.49
C ILE A 609 2.52 -3.87 -20.36
N ASN A 610 3.12 -4.59 -21.30
CA ASN A 610 3.89 -3.98 -22.38
C ASN A 610 2.95 -3.62 -23.52
N MET A 611 2.89 -2.33 -23.86
CA MET A 611 1.86 -1.79 -24.77
C MET A 611 2.49 -0.92 -25.85
N ALA A 612 2.56 -1.43 -27.07
CA ALA A 612 3.06 -0.70 -28.23
C ALA A 612 2.01 0.30 -28.79
N PRO A 613 2.42 1.28 -29.62
CA PRO A 613 1.48 2.19 -30.28
C PRO A 613 0.36 1.46 -31.00
N ALA A 614 -0.86 1.99 -30.86
CA ALA A 614 -2.12 1.49 -31.41
C ALA A 614 -2.68 0.20 -30.79
N GLU A 615 -1.96 -0.47 -29.91
CA GLU A 615 -2.49 -1.63 -29.19
C GLU A 615 -3.58 -1.23 -28.18
N ARG A 616 -4.54 -2.14 -27.99
CA ARG A 616 -5.63 -2.00 -27.01
C ARG A 616 -5.55 -3.16 -26.01
N PHE A 617 -5.67 -2.82 -24.75
CA PHE A 617 -5.80 -3.76 -23.64
C PHE A 617 -7.11 -3.48 -22.89
N ASP A 618 -7.92 -4.50 -22.72
CA ASP A 618 -9.14 -4.44 -21.93
C ASP A 618 -8.86 -5.13 -20.59
N VAL A 619 -8.78 -4.36 -19.51
CA VAL A 619 -8.32 -4.86 -18.22
C VAL A 619 -9.30 -4.51 -17.11
N VAL A 620 -9.34 -5.37 -16.08
CA VAL A 620 -10.06 -5.07 -14.84
C VAL A 620 -9.06 -4.91 -13.69
N ILE A 621 -9.14 -3.76 -13.02
CA ILE A 621 -8.37 -3.47 -11.81
C ILE A 621 -9.32 -3.53 -10.61
N ASP A 622 -8.91 -4.25 -9.55
CA ASP A 622 -9.73 -4.42 -8.35
C ASP A 622 -9.25 -3.49 -7.22
N PHE A 623 -9.97 -2.42 -6.99
CA PHE A 623 -9.71 -1.47 -5.90
C PHE A 623 -10.43 -1.84 -4.59
N SER A 624 -11.21 -2.93 -4.54
CA SER A 624 -11.98 -3.31 -3.35
C SER A 624 -11.11 -3.73 -2.16
N VAL A 625 -9.86 -4.14 -2.43
CA VAL A 625 -8.91 -4.61 -1.42
C VAL A 625 -8.15 -3.46 -0.72
N PHE A 626 -8.31 -2.23 -1.20
CA PHE A 626 -7.60 -1.07 -0.66
C PHE A 626 -8.49 -0.22 0.23
N PRO A 627 -8.00 0.27 1.37
CA PRO A 627 -8.73 1.23 2.19
C PRO A 627 -8.93 2.56 1.47
N ALA A 628 -9.96 3.30 1.86
CA ALA A 628 -10.18 4.66 1.37
C ALA A 628 -8.97 5.56 1.69
N GLY A 629 -8.60 6.43 0.76
CA GLY A 629 -7.43 7.28 0.82
C GLY A 629 -6.15 6.63 0.26
N THR A 630 -6.19 5.35 -0.15
CA THR A 630 -5.05 4.75 -0.84
C THR A 630 -4.83 5.42 -2.19
N GLU A 631 -3.60 5.81 -2.46
CA GLU A 631 -3.15 6.35 -3.74
C GLU A 631 -2.36 5.29 -4.51
N ILE A 632 -2.76 5.03 -5.75
CA ILE A 632 -2.13 4.08 -6.65
C ILE A 632 -1.75 4.82 -7.93
N ILE A 633 -0.48 4.77 -8.32
CA ILE A 633 -0.01 5.40 -9.57
C ILE A 633 0.09 4.33 -10.66
N LEU A 634 -0.44 4.64 -11.82
CA LEU A 634 -0.11 3.93 -13.05
C LEU A 634 1.27 4.39 -13.50
N ARG A 635 2.26 3.54 -13.34
CA ARG A 635 3.67 3.77 -13.69
C ARG A 635 3.97 3.24 -15.08
N ASN A 636 4.98 3.83 -15.68
CA ASN A 636 5.65 3.30 -16.85
C ASN A 636 7.12 3.06 -16.49
N ASP A 637 7.57 1.83 -16.57
CA ASP A 637 8.95 1.42 -16.26
C ASP A 637 9.84 1.34 -17.51
N GLU A 638 9.32 1.67 -18.69
CA GLU A 638 10.07 1.75 -19.93
C GLU A 638 11.15 2.83 -19.84
N VAL A 639 12.39 2.50 -20.24
CA VAL A 639 13.60 3.28 -19.96
C VAL A 639 14.05 4.20 -21.09
N SER A 640 13.18 4.56 -22.01
CA SER A 640 13.48 5.49 -23.08
C SER A 640 13.80 6.91 -22.58
N SER A 641 14.44 7.71 -23.43
CA SER A 641 14.73 9.12 -23.13
C SER A 641 13.97 10.03 -24.10
N PRO A 642 13.20 11.01 -23.58
CA PRO A 642 12.99 11.34 -22.17
C PRO A 642 12.17 10.28 -21.41
N ALA A 643 12.53 10.07 -20.14
CA ALA A 643 11.80 9.14 -19.26
C ALA A 643 10.41 9.67 -18.93
N LEU A 644 9.42 8.75 -18.85
CA LEU A 644 8.03 9.09 -18.60
C LEU A 644 7.44 8.17 -17.51
N PRO A 645 7.91 8.27 -16.25
CA PRO A 645 7.60 7.28 -15.22
C PRO A 645 6.16 7.34 -14.68
N ASN A 646 5.47 8.47 -14.85
CA ASN A 646 4.13 8.68 -14.31
C ASN A 646 3.12 8.84 -15.44
N ILE A 647 2.02 8.08 -15.39
CA ILE A 647 0.91 8.22 -16.33
C ILE A 647 -0.30 8.91 -15.69
N MET A 648 -0.85 8.32 -14.63
CA MET A 648 -1.97 8.89 -13.88
C MET A 648 -2.04 8.32 -12.46
N LYS A 649 -2.89 8.90 -11.60
CA LYS A 649 -3.11 8.45 -10.23
C LYS A 649 -4.55 8.02 -9.99
N PHE A 650 -4.75 6.90 -9.31
CA PHE A 650 -6.02 6.49 -8.73
C PHE A 650 -6.07 6.83 -7.24
N VAL A 651 -7.19 7.38 -6.79
CA VAL A 651 -7.45 7.69 -5.37
C VAL A 651 -8.67 6.89 -4.92
N VAL A 652 -8.48 5.93 -4.03
CA VAL A 652 -9.56 5.07 -3.54
C VAL A 652 -10.46 5.85 -2.58
N THR A 653 -11.76 5.88 -2.85
CA THR A 653 -12.77 6.55 -2.01
C THR A 653 -13.53 5.54 -1.14
N ALA A 654 -14.20 6.02 -0.06
CA ALA A 654 -14.96 5.16 0.85
C ALA A 654 -16.29 4.61 0.28
N ASN A 655 -16.64 4.97 -0.96
CA ASN A 655 -17.89 4.54 -1.57
C ASN A 655 -17.77 3.09 -2.10
N PRO A 656 -18.83 2.27 -1.97
CA PRO A 656 -18.82 0.93 -2.56
C PRO A 656 -18.85 0.99 -4.09
N GLY A 657 -18.01 0.18 -4.74
CA GLY A 657 -17.93 0.05 -6.19
C GLY A 657 -18.55 -1.25 -6.70
N HIS A 658 -18.19 -1.65 -7.91
CA HIS A 658 -18.60 -2.92 -8.51
C HIS A 658 -17.89 -4.09 -7.81
N THR A 659 -18.66 -4.97 -7.15
CA THR A 659 -18.11 -6.06 -6.31
C THR A 659 -18.27 -7.44 -6.90
N THR A 660 -19.01 -7.58 -8.02
CA THR A 660 -19.24 -8.88 -8.65
C THR A 660 -17.92 -9.55 -9.03
N ALA A 661 -17.80 -10.85 -8.78
CA ALA A 661 -16.63 -11.62 -9.16
C ALA A 661 -16.48 -11.66 -10.69
N LEU A 662 -15.24 -11.62 -11.18
CA LEU A 662 -14.98 -11.82 -12.60
C LEU A 662 -15.39 -13.24 -12.99
N PRO A 663 -15.98 -13.43 -14.17
CA PRO A 663 -16.30 -14.74 -14.68
C PRO A 663 -15.04 -15.55 -14.96
N THR A 664 -15.09 -16.85 -14.76
CA THR A 664 -13.96 -17.75 -15.05
C THR A 664 -13.79 -18.05 -16.54
N THR A 665 -14.81 -17.73 -17.34
CA THR A 665 -14.81 -17.86 -18.80
C THR A 665 -15.43 -16.59 -19.38
N LEU A 666 -14.78 -16.02 -20.40
CA LEU A 666 -15.24 -14.83 -21.08
C LEU A 666 -15.87 -15.21 -22.45
N ARG A 667 -15.05 -15.28 -23.48
CA ARG A 667 -15.46 -15.67 -24.81
C ARG A 667 -14.45 -16.66 -25.37
N PRO A 668 -14.80 -17.93 -25.55
CA PRO A 668 -13.89 -18.89 -26.16
C PRO A 668 -13.44 -18.45 -27.55
N VAL A 669 -12.13 -18.38 -27.76
CA VAL A 669 -11.52 -18.03 -29.03
C VAL A 669 -11.09 -19.33 -29.74
N ALA A 670 -11.70 -19.61 -30.88
CA ALA A 670 -11.30 -20.78 -31.65
C ALA A 670 -9.88 -20.61 -32.21
N PRO A 671 -8.95 -21.55 -31.98
CA PRO A 671 -7.63 -21.45 -32.54
C PRO A 671 -7.69 -21.62 -34.07
N ILE A 672 -6.97 -20.75 -34.78
CA ILE A 672 -6.75 -20.92 -36.22
C ILE A 672 -5.68 -22.00 -36.38
N LEU A 673 -6.05 -23.08 -37.06
CA LEU A 673 -5.13 -24.19 -37.22
C LEU A 673 -4.07 -23.90 -38.30
N VAL A 674 -2.80 -23.95 -37.96
CA VAL A 674 -1.67 -23.78 -38.87
C VAL A 674 -1.79 -24.71 -40.08
N SER A 675 -2.33 -25.92 -39.91
CA SER A 675 -2.56 -26.91 -40.97
C SER A 675 -3.58 -26.50 -42.00
N THR A 676 -4.37 -25.43 -41.76
CA THR A 676 -5.35 -24.90 -42.69
C THR A 676 -4.79 -23.76 -43.56
N ALA A 677 -3.54 -23.34 -43.32
CA ALA A 677 -2.92 -22.26 -44.05
C ALA A 677 -2.67 -22.65 -45.52
N ALA A 678 -3.15 -21.80 -46.43
CA ALA A 678 -2.96 -21.96 -47.86
C ALA A 678 -1.51 -21.67 -48.28
N GLY A 679 -0.81 -20.85 -47.51
CA GLY A 679 0.59 -20.48 -47.76
C GLY A 679 1.18 -19.63 -46.70
N THR A 680 2.49 -19.33 -46.85
CA THR A 680 3.24 -18.41 -45.98
C THR A 680 3.75 -17.26 -46.83
N ARG A 681 3.53 -16.03 -46.35
CA ARG A 681 4.16 -14.82 -46.90
C ARG A 681 5.24 -14.35 -45.96
N ARG A 682 6.27 -13.75 -46.53
CA ARG A 682 7.42 -13.23 -45.79
C ARG A 682 7.59 -11.75 -46.07
N PHE A 683 7.84 -11.00 -44.98
CA PHE A 683 8.04 -9.57 -45.01
C PHE A 683 9.32 -9.21 -44.30
N LEU A 684 10.07 -8.24 -44.82
CA LEU A 684 11.27 -7.69 -44.23
C LEU A 684 10.98 -6.28 -43.73
N LEU A 685 11.22 -6.03 -42.46
CA LEU A 685 11.22 -4.68 -41.88
C LEU A 685 12.59 -4.08 -42.08
N GLU A 686 12.70 -3.07 -42.94
CA GLU A 686 13.99 -2.48 -43.28
C GLU A 686 13.98 -0.97 -43.06
N ARG A 687 15.06 -0.48 -42.47
CA ARG A 687 15.33 0.94 -42.36
C ARG A 687 16.18 1.39 -43.52
N VAL A 688 15.67 2.35 -44.29
CA VAL A 688 16.37 2.95 -45.43
C VAL A 688 16.69 4.41 -45.12
N THR A 689 17.76 4.95 -45.71
CA THR A 689 18.13 6.34 -45.59
C THR A 689 17.84 7.02 -46.92
N GLU A 690 16.80 7.84 -46.93
CA GLU A 690 16.42 8.66 -48.06
C GLU A 690 17.10 10.04 -48.02
N ALA A 691 17.31 10.65 -49.18
CA ALA A 691 18.06 11.89 -49.27
C ALA A 691 17.45 13.08 -48.49
N CYS A 692 16.15 13.08 -48.37
CA CYS A 692 15.38 14.15 -47.69
C CYS A 692 14.95 13.79 -46.28
N ALA A 693 14.40 12.62 -46.05
CA ALA A 693 13.64 12.26 -44.84
C ALA A 693 14.51 11.63 -43.72
N GLY A 694 15.80 11.50 -43.95
CA GLY A 694 16.66 10.83 -43.00
C GLY A 694 16.46 9.32 -43.03
N ASN A 695 15.72 8.74 -42.11
CA ASN A 695 15.50 7.29 -42.06
C ASN A 695 14.00 6.99 -42.18
N GLU A 696 13.66 6.18 -43.15
CA GLU A 696 12.32 5.64 -43.34
C GLU A 696 12.31 4.14 -42.96
N TRP A 697 11.19 3.66 -42.45
CA TRP A 697 10.92 2.27 -42.20
C TRP A 697 9.98 1.71 -43.23
N LEU A 698 10.39 0.63 -43.89
CA LEU A 698 9.63 0.00 -44.99
C LEU A 698 9.27 -1.42 -44.59
N VAL A 699 8.09 -1.86 -45.01
CA VAL A 699 7.66 -3.25 -45.03
C VAL A 699 7.83 -3.77 -46.43
N LYS A 700 8.82 -4.62 -46.68
CA LYS A 700 9.15 -5.17 -47.98
C LYS A 700 8.67 -6.61 -48.12
N SER A 701 7.96 -6.94 -49.17
CA SER A 701 7.57 -8.30 -49.48
C SER A 701 8.76 -9.09 -50.01
N LEU A 702 8.87 -10.38 -49.61
CA LEU A 702 9.92 -11.27 -50.05
C LEU A 702 9.35 -12.44 -50.88
N ASP A 703 10.03 -12.81 -51.98
CA ASP A 703 9.76 -14.03 -52.67
C ASP A 703 10.22 -15.28 -51.90
N ALA A 704 9.93 -16.47 -52.45
CA ALA A 704 10.36 -17.74 -51.80
C ALA A 704 11.90 -17.91 -51.69
N ALA A 705 12.66 -17.18 -52.47
CA ALA A 705 14.13 -17.18 -52.45
C ALA A 705 14.68 -16.10 -51.48
N GLY A 706 13.82 -15.24 -50.95
CA GLY A 706 14.19 -14.13 -50.04
C GLY A 706 14.57 -12.83 -50.76
N ASN A 707 14.26 -12.70 -52.04
CA ASN A 707 14.46 -11.45 -52.75
C ASN A 707 13.28 -10.51 -52.56
N VAL A 708 13.56 -9.21 -52.47
CA VAL A 708 12.52 -8.17 -52.33
C VAL A 708 11.72 -8.11 -53.62
N ILE A 709 10.38 -8.11 -53.49
CA ILE A 709 9.40 -7.92 -54.59
C ILE A 709 8.56 -6.69 -54.28
N GLY A 710 8.35 -5.84 -55.32
CA GLY A 710 7.68 -4.55 -55.14
C GLY A 710 8.58 -3.55 -54.40
N GLN A 711 8.72 -2.37 -54.95
CA GLN A 711 9.60 -1.34 -54.40
C GLN A 711 8.98 0.05 -54.41
N HIS A 712 7.79 0.17 -54.98
CA HIS A 712 7.07 1.43 -55.09
C HIS A 712 5.81 1.44 -54.25
N TRP A 713 5.37 2.61 -53.87
CA TRP A 713 4.18 2.81 -53.00
C TRP A 713 2.91 2.16 -53.57
N ASP A 714 2.74 2.20 -54.89
CA ASP A 714 1.57 1.71 -55.62
C ASP A 714 1.70 0.24 -56.12
N ASP A 715 2.77 -0.45 -55.78
CA ASP A 715 2.94 -1.87 -56.09
C ASP A 715 1.98 -2.74 -55.26
N ILE A 716 1.14 -3.53 -55.95
CA ILE A 716 0.31 -4.55 -55.30
C ILE A 716 1.10 -5.85 -55.22
N THR A 717 1.66 -6.12 -54.05
CA THR A 717 2.51 -7.31 -53.85
C THR A 717 1.74 -8.48 -53.27
N GLU A 718 0.66 -8.23 -52.49
CA GLU A 718 -0.08 -9.25 -51.77
C GLU A 718 -1.52 -9.33 -52.28
N MET A 719 -1.93 -10.54 -52.70
CA MET A 719 -3.30 -10.82 -53.16
C MET A 719 -3.86 -12.07 -52.44
N PRO A 720 -4.24 -11.95 -51.14
CA PRO A 720 -4.88 -13.06 -50.44
C PRO A 720 -6.23 -13.41 -51.01
N ILE A 721 -6.55 -14.70 -51.07
CA ILE A 721 -7.84 -15.19 -51.58
C ILE A 721 -8.90 -15.13 -50.48
N LEU A 722 -10.04 -14.58 -50.77
CA LEU A 722 -11.14 -14.50 -49.81
C LEU A 722 -11.54 -15.89 -49.27
N GLY A 723 -11.45 -16.07 -47.95
CA GLY A 723 -11.76 -17.32 -47.27
C GLY A 723 -10.52 -18.18 -46.94
N ASP A 724 -9.37 -17.84 -47.51
CA ASP A 724 -8.13 -18.53 -47.13
C ASP A 724 -7.58 -18.04 -45.80
N THR A 725 -6.85 -18.92 -45.16
CA THR A 725 -5.98 -18.60 -44.00
C THR A 725 -4.55 -18.62 -44.48
N GLU A 726 -3.78 -17.60 -44.16
CA GLU A 726 -2.37 -17.50 -44.51
C GLU A 726 -1.51 -17.28 -43.26
N ILE A 727 -0.24 -17.68 -43.32
CA ILE A 727 0.79 -17.34 -42.31
C ILE A 727 1.57 -16.15 -42.86
N TRP A 728 1.65 -15.08 -42.07
CA TRP A 728 2.46 -13.91 -42.40
C TRP A 728 3.63 -13.84 -41.42
N GLN A 729 4.84 -13.89 -41.97
CA GLN A 729 6.09 -13.91 -41.23
C GLN A 729 6.82 -12.59 -41.44
N PHE A 730 7.00 -11.82 -40.37
CA PHE A 730 7.72 -10.56 -40.38
C PHE A 730 9.16 -10.78 -39.86
N GLU A 731 10.14 -10.43 -40.67
CA GLU A 731 11.55 -10.49 -40.34
C GLU A 731 12.02 -9.10 -39.91
N ASN A 732 12.40 -8.97 -38.63
CA ASN A 732 12.90 -7.72 -38.07
C ASN A 732 14.38 -7.86 -37.70
N PRO A 733 15.32 -7.44 -38.58
CA PRO A 733 16.75 -7.49 -38.29
C PRO A 733 17.22 -6.34 -37.38
N SER A 734 16.34 -5.41 -37.02
CA SER A 734 16.67 -4.30 -36.15
C SER A 734 16.58 -4.68 -34.68
N ASN A 735 17.08 -3.83 -33.80
CA ASN A 735 16.91 -3.93 -32.35
C ASN A 735 15.73 -3.09 -31.82
N MET A 736 14.85 -2.64 -32.71
CA MET A 736 13.66 -1.84 -32.35
C MET A 736 12.41 -2.69 -32.43
N MET A 737 11.47 -2.46 -31.53
CA MET A 737 10.14 -3.05 -31.58
C MET A 737 9.31 -2.35 -32.65
N HIS A 738 8.59 -3.13 -33.46
CA HIS A 738 7.65 -2.64 -34.45
C HIS A 738 6.30 -3.35 -34.27
N PRO A 739 5.24 -2.66 -33.84
CA PRO A 739 3.90 -3.22 -33.82
C PRO A 739 3.42 -3.46 -35.27
N MET A 740 2.86 -4.66 -35.51
CA MET A 740 2.33 -5.02 -36.82
C MET A 740 0.82 -4.83 -36.84
N HIS A 741 0.35 -4.03 -37.81
CA HIS A 741 -1.07 -3.78 -38.04
C HIS A 741 -1.45 -4.23 -39.43
N VAL A 742 -2.51 -5.05 -39.52
CA VAL A 742 -3.07 -5.52 -40.78
C VAL A 742 -4.52 -5.06 -40.88
N HIS A 743 -4.85 -4.29 -41.91
CA HIS A 743 -6.20 -3.79 -42.12
C HIS A 743 -7.19 -4.92 -42.45
N LEU A 744 -8.44 -4.77 -42.08
CA LEU A 744 -9.61 -5.58 -42.46
C LEU A 744 -9.66 -6.98 -41.85
N VAL A 745 -8.65 -7.49 -41.23
CA VAL A 745 -8.61 -8.87 -40.71
C VAL A 745 -8.12 -8.92 -39.29
N MET A 746 -8.52 -9.97 -38.58
CA MET A 746 -7.92 -10.38 -37.30
C MET A 746 -6.93 -11.49 -37.50
N PHE A 747 -5.94 -11.60 -36.66
CA PHE A 747 -4.95 -12.67 -36.69
C PHE A 747 -4.67 -13.24 -35.29
N GLN A 748 -4.03 -14.39 -35.23
CA GLN A 748 -3.52 -14.99 -34.01
C GLN A 748 -2.01 -15.11 -34.14
N VAL A 749 -1.30 -14.68 -33.08
CA VAL A 749 0.15 -14.74 -33.02
C VAL A 749 0.56 -16.20 -32.78
N LEU A 750 1.55 -16.70 -33.54
CA LEU A 750 2.05 -18.05 -33.45
C LEU A 750 3.35 -18.12 -32.63
N ASP A 751 4.21 -17.09 -32.70
CA ASP A 751 5.52 -17.02 -32.02
C ASP A 751 5.65 -15.69 -31.27
#